data_25a3335431a7455c31c4345414bb2927
#
_entry.id   25a3335431a7455c31c4345414bb2927
#
_cell.length_a   1.000
_cell.length_b   1.000
_cell.length_c   1.000
_cell.angle_alpha   90.00
_cell.angle_beta   90.00
_cell.angle_gamma   90.00
#
_symmetry.space_group_name_H-M   'P 1'
#
loop_
_entity.id
_entity.type
_entity.pdbx_description
1 polymer ?
#
loop_
_entity_poly.entity_id
_entity_poly.type
_entity_poly.pdbx_seq_one_letter_code
_entity_poly.pdbx_strand_id
1 'polypeptide(L)'
;MPDGFRTYGPKDRQPTHYYRKRANNSSAIQGKEKALDWYQITPQRFYKKLMDISIEKWGSVIPFVQYAVCYDLQWRLNDRIHMVLDEKEQEKYISELQNLLEYCEDDIVLKQRDINLKKKLFLLSLKYNEDISKQVVCSNSKLFFHNVQIFNLQKNALFRVDVIKISDHMLCLSGKIDFKYTEELEFYFMDDKGQKYPVKLIKLETEEGKIWNRKVTDIYYYDMQIDISRIKWIEVRAVFQGEFCFTPQIVCGKFSKFYNKEMESDYFVQENYLLTKDLYRIHIQECNKALVRKQEKYFCEELNNLEIDDETKKEILWYRKKYFMTRKFHRKKIWMISDRINVAGDNGEAFFRYLAKKRPSDVDFYFVISDKSKDYTRIRKIGKVIPYGSKKCKLYTLLADKIISSQGEDNIVNPFYGMKRYLGNLFHYDYVFLQHGIIKDDLSTWLNKSNKNINLFITSAKPEYQSILDYPYMYGKDVIKLTGLPRYDTLVQDIPCEKKIVFMPTWRAGLAIQMDPVTGMRPYNPAFQNSEYCKFYNRLINDERIKKALKENGYKGKFCVHTNNIANASDFCGNEVIEVSADIVDYQKEFRENALLITDYSSVAYDFAYLKKPVIYAQPDKEEFFAEQIYDRGYWDYEQMGFGPVCCDYESTVNVIIEAVRSGCMLEKEYLNRIESFYFALDQNNCERVYQAIREIGK
;
A
#
# COMPACT_ATOMS: atom_id res chain seq x y z
N MET A 1 30.67 -1.35 4.41
CA MET A 1 30.63 -2.74 3.90
C MET A 1 29.25 -3.02 3.36
N PRO A 2 29.08 -3.46 2.12
CA PRO A 2 27.76 -3.61 1.50
C PRO A 2 27.00 -4.87 1.92
N ASP A 3 27.59 -5.78 2.67
CA ASP A 3 26.99 -7.06 3.04
C ASP A 3 26.78 -7.13 4.55
N GLY A 4 25.52 -6.95 5.00
CA GLY A 4 25.17 -7.08 6.41
C GLY A 4 25.19 -8.52 6.89
N PHE A 5 25.98 -8.84 7.88
CA PHE A 5 25.96 -10.11 8.59
C PHE A 5 24.97 -10.03 9.78
N ARG A 6 24.11 -11.04 9.93
CA ARG A 6 23.31 -11.24 11.14
C ARG A 6 23.76 -12.51 11.85
N THR A 7 23.97 -12.42 13.16
CA THR A 7 24.24 -13.57 14.03
C THR A 7 22.94 -14.10 14.60
N TYR A 8 22.73 -15.41 14.53
CA TYR A 8 21.63 -16.11 15.17
C TYR A 8 22.23 -17.14 16.16
N GLY A 9 22.00 -16.92 17.44
CA GLY A 9 22.41 -17.84 18.50
C GLY A 9 22.34 -17.20 19.89
N PRO A 10 22.18 -17.96 20.98
CA PRO A 10 22.28 -17.42 22.32
C PRO A 10 23.70 -16.91 22.59
N LYS A 11 23.82 -15.87 23.40
CA LYS A 11 25.06 -15.09 23.64
C LYS A 11 26.22 -15.87 24.27
N ASP A 12 26.04 -17.14 24.66
CA ASP A 12 27.07 -17.94 25.35
C ASP A 12 27.45 -19.22 24.59
N ARG A 13 28.64 -19.18 23.96
CA ARG A 13 29.49 -20.32 23.59
C ARG A 13 28.95 -21.37 22.59
N GLN A 14 28.20 -21.02 21.56
CA GLN A 14 27.94 -21.94 20.43
C GLN A 14 28.45 -21.38 19.09
N PRO A 15 28.77 -22.23 18.10
CA PRO A 15 29.24 -21.79 16.80
C PRO A 15 28.23 -20.87 16.14
N THR A 16 28.64 -19.64 15.85
CA THR A 16 27.82 -18.61 15.25
C THR A 16 27.72 -18.84 13.76
N HIS A 17 26.53 -19.09 13.25
CA HIS A 17 26.30 -19.17 11.81
C HIS A 17 26.10 -17.76 11.24
N TYR A 18 26.95 -17.36 10.30
CA TYR A 18 26.85 -16.09 9.59
C TYR A 18 26.08 -16.29 8.30
N TYR A 19 24.95 -15.60 8.16
CA TYR A 19 24.19 -15.55 6.91
C TYR A 19 24.51 -14.29 6.13
N ARG A 20 25.01 -14.46 4.91
CA ARG A 20 25.26 -13.37 3.99
C ARG A 20 23.96 -12.99 3.27
N LYS A 21 23.39 -11.82 3.58
CA LYS A 21 22.32 -11.22 2.77
C LYS A 21 22.96 -10.43 1.63
N ARG A 22 22.70 -10.83 0.41
CA ARG A 22 23.15 -10.11 -0.78
C ARG A 22 22.14 -9.05 -1.19
N ALA A 23 22.60 -7.87 -1.62
CA ALA A 23 21.74 -6.76 -2.04
C ALA A 23 20.84 -7.12 -3.24
N ASN A 24 21.28 -8.06 -4.07
CA ASN A 24 20.54 -8.59 -5.21
C ASN A 24 19.58 -9.74 -4.88
N ASN A 25 19.30 -9.99 -3.60
CA ASN A 25 18.42 -11.07 -3.12
C ASN A 25 18.80 -12.50 -3.58
N SER A 26 20.07 -12.75 -3.92
CA SER A 26 20.56 -14.04 -4.44
C SER A 26 21.13 -14.97 -3.37
N SER A 27 20.93 -14.71 -2.07
CA SER A 27 21.33 -15.64 -1.02
C SER A 27 20.40 -16.84 -0.91
N ALA A 28 20.88 -17.99 -0.43
CA ALA A 28 20.10 -19.23 -0.33
C ALA A 28 18.79 -19.12 0.49
N ILE A 29 18.65 -18.09 1.35
CA ILE A 29 17.44 -17.84 2.16
C ILE A 29 16.54 -16.80 1.49
N GLN A 30 17.13 -15.86 0.72
CA GLN A 30 16.38 -14.83 0.03
C GLN A 30 15.73 -15.42 -1.22
N GLY A 31 14.41 -15.43 -1.28
CA GLY A 31 13.66 -15.94 -2.42
C GLY A 31 13.23 -17.41 -2.35
N LYS A 32 13.53 -18.15 -1.28
CA LYS A 32 13.00 -19.51 -1.10
C LYS A 32 11.47 -19.57 -1.19
N GLU A 33 10.79 -18.59 -0.62
CA GLU A 33 9.31 -18.46 -0.64
C GLU A 33 8.73 -18.28 -2.06
N LYS A 34 9.59 -18.07 -3.07
CA LYS A 34 9.22 -17.99 -4.49
C LYS A 34 9.63 -19.24 -5.29
N ALA A 35 10.27 -20.20 -4.65
CA ALA A 35 10.74 -21.41 -5.30
C ALA A 35 9.69 -22.53 -5.20
N LEU A 36 9.26 -23.06 -6.32
CA LEU A 36 8.33 -24.17 -6.42
C LEU A 36 8.80 -25.38 -5.60
N ASP A 37 10.10 -25.68 -5.68
CA ASP A 37 10.74 -26.79 -4.94
C ASP A 37 10.55 -26.70 -3.41
N TRP A 38 10.41 -25.49 -2.88
CA TRP A 38 10.23 -25.32 -1.45
C TRP A 38 8.89 -25.85 -0.96
N TYR A 39 7.86 -25.77 -1.79
CA TYR A 39 6.53 -26.29 -1.47
C TYR A 39 6.36 -27.74 -1.93
N GLN A 40 6.80 -28.09 -3.13
CA GLN A 40 6.58 -29.42 -3.69
C GLN A 40 7.58 -30.48 -3.21
N ILE A 41 8.87 -30.13 -3.09
CA ILE A 41 9.92 -31.11 -2.81
C ILE A 41 10.14 -31.29 -1.31
N THR A 42 10.13 -30.23 -0.51
CA THR A 42 10.50 -30.31 0.90
C THR A 42 9.58 -31.19 1.73
N PRO A 43 8.23 -31.14 1.62
CA PRO A 43 7.37 -32.03 2.39
C PRO A 43 7.62 -33.51 2.10
N GLN A 44 7.77 -33.88 0.85
CA GLN A 44 7.93 -35.29 0.44
C GLN A 44 9.33 -35.81 0.66
N ARG A 45 10.36 -35.07 0.23
CA ARG A 45 11.75 -35.55 0.27
C ARG A 45 12.46 -35.30 1.60
N PHE A 46 12.04 -34.29 2.34
CA PHE A 46 12.67 -33.97 3.61
C PHE A 46 11.82 -34.39 4.80
N TYR A 47 10.61 -33.87 4.96
CA TYR A 47 9.79 -34.19 6.14
C TYR A 47 9.39 -35.65 6.18
N LYS A 48 8.76 -36.15 5.12
CA LYS A 48 8.30 -37.52 5.05
C LYS A 48 9.47 -38.49 5.24
N LYS A 49 10.58 -38.26 4.53
CA LYS A 49 11.75 -39.14 4.64
C LYS A 49 12.35 -39.16 6.04
N LEU A 50 12.41 -38.02 6.74
CA LEU A 50 12.86 -37.98 8.14
C LEU A 50 11.92 -38.77 9.05
N MET A 51 10.61 -38.66 8.85
CA MET A 51 9.62 -39.38 9.61
C MET A 51 9.68 -40.89 9.32
N ASP A 52 9.78 -41.29 8.06
CA ASP A 52 9.93 -42.71 7.64
C ASP A 52 11.18 -43.36 8.25
N ILE A 53 12.33 -42.67 8.21
CA ILE A 53 13.58 -43.12 8.87
C ILE A 53 13.39 -43.25 10.39
N SER A 54 12.64 -42.31 10.99
CA SER A 54 12.36 -42.37 12.42
C SER A 54 11.51 -43.58 12.78
N ILE A 55 10.47 -43.83 12.01
CA ILE A 55 9.57 -45.02 12.18
C ILE A 55 10.36 -46.29 11.98
N GLU A 56 11.14 -46.40 10.91
CA GLU A 56 11.96 -47.59 10.61
C GLU A 56 12.92 -47.89 11.76
N LYS A 57 13.57 -46.84 12.32
CA LYS A 57 14.62 -47.04 13.31
C LYS A 57 14.09 -47.18 14.74
N TRP A 58 12.99 -46.52 15.11
CA TRP A 58 12.48 -46.46 16.49
C TRP A 58 11.03 -46.88 16.65
N GLY A 59 10.36 -47.31 15.58
CA GLY A 59 8.95 -47.74 15.58
C GLY A 59 7.93 -46.58 15.64
N SER A 60 8.43 -45.33 15.76
CA SER A 60 7.59 -44.14 15.80
C SER A 60 8.36 -42.89 15.36
N VAL A 61 7.65 -41.81 15.08
CA VAL A 61 8.31 -40.50 14.86
C VAL A 61 8.71 -39.89 16.19
N ILE A 62 10.01 -39.91 16.51
CA ILE A 62 10.50 -39.38 17.79
C ILE A 62 10.29 -37.88 17.93
N PRO A 63 10.14 -37.33 19.16
CA PRO A 63 9.83 -35.92 19.40
C PRO A 63 10.80 -34.92 18.73
N PHE A 64 12.10 -35.29 18.64
CA PHE A 64 13.07 -34.44 17.94
C PHE A 64 12.76 -34.25 16.45
N VAL A 65 12.34 -35.31 15.76
CA VAL A 65 11.98 -35.25 14.33
C VAL A 65 10.71 -34.43 14.14
N GLN A 66 9.70 -34.68 14.98
CA GLN A 66 8.46 -33.90 14.98
C GLN A 66 8.76 -32.40 15.18
N TYR A 67 9.60 -32.06 16.15
CA TYR A 67 9.99 -30.67 16.43
C TYR A 67 10.71 -30.05 15.24
N ALA A 68 11.65 -30.76 14.61
CA ALA A 68 12.40 -30.25 13.46
C ALA A 68 11.50 -29.95 12.26
N VAL A 69 10.49 -30.80 11.99
CA VAL A 69 9.51 -30.57 10.93
C VAL A 69 8.64 -29.36 11.25
N CYS A 70 8.08 -29.27 12.45
CA CYS A 70 7.25 -28.14 12.87
C CYS A 70 8.02 -26.83 12.87
N TYR A 71 9.31 -26.84 13.28
CA TYR A 71 10.20 -25.67 13.25
C TYR A 71 10.43 -25.16 11.83
N ASP A 72 10.69 -26.04 10.86
CA ASP A 72 10.89 -25.60 9.48
C ASP A 72 9.57 -25.17 8.82
N LEU A 73 8.45 -25.81 9.15
CA LEU A 73 7.13 -25.48 8.64
C LEU A 73 6.68 -24.06 9.00
N GLN A 74 7.06 -23.51 10.17
CA GLN A 74 6.66 -22.15 10.59
C GLN A 74 7.02 -21.06 9.58
N TRP A 75 8.10 -21.22 8.83
CA TRP A 75 8.56 -20.27 7.82
C TRP A 75 7.70 -20.25 6.56
N ARG A 76 6.87 -21.29 6.35
CA ARG A 76 5.95 -21.44 5.23
C ARG A 76 4.54 -20.93 5.53
N LEU A 77 4.22 -20.68 6.80
CA LEU A 77 2.93 -20.17 7.23
C LEU A 77 2.79 -18.66 6.93
N ASN A 78 2.67 -18.34 5.65
CA ASN A 78 2.50 -16.97 5.14
C ASN A 78 1.47 -16.95 4.01
N ASP A 79 1.01 -15.78 3.63
CA ASP A 79 -0.06 -15.60 2.64
C ASP A 79 0.43 -15.56 1.19
N ARG A 80 1.71 -15.89 0.93
CA ARG A 80 2.31 -15.75 -0.42
C ARG A 80 2.31 -17.02 -1.24
N ILE A 81 1.73 -18.09 -0.74
CA ILE A 81 1.71 -19.39 -1.42
C ILE A 81 1.03 -19.29 -2.80
N HIS A 82 -0.02 -18.48 -2.91
CA HIS A 82 -0.74 -18.23 -4.17
C HIS A 82 0.09 -17.57 -5.27
N MET A 83 1.24 -16.99 -4.91
CA MET A 83 2.17 -16.41 -5.89
C MET A 83 3.08 -17.46 -6.54
N VAL A 84 3.05 -18.69 -6.06
CA VAL A 84 3.97 -19.77 -6.48
C VAL A 84 3.23 -21.03 -6.93
N LEU A 85 2.14 -21.37 -6.25
CA LEU A 85 1.33 -22.55 -6.51
C LEU A 85 -0.05 -22.13 -7.04
N ASP A 86 -0.56 -22.82 -8.06
CA ASP A 86 -1.96 -22.71 -8.44
C ASP A 86 -2.87 -23.36 -7.37
N GLU A 87 -4.19 -23.19 -7.49
CA GLU A 87 -5.15 -23.70 -6.49
C GLU A 87 -5.05 -25.22 -6.29
N LYS A 88 -4.88 -25.97 -7.37
CA LYS A 88 -4.78 -27.43 -7.33
C LYS A 88 -3.49 -27.90 -6.66
N GLU A 89 -2.38 -27.21 -6.94
CA GLU A 89 -1.10 -27.45 -6.30
C GLU A 89 -1.11 -27.08 -4.82
N GLN A 90 -1.80 -25.98 -4.45
CA GLN A 90 -2.01 -25.59 -3.06
C GLN A 90 -2.78 -26.65 -2.28
N GLU A 91 -3.91 -27.13 -2.81
CA GLU A 91 -4.70 -28.19 -2.16
C GLU A 91 -3.90 -29.47 -1.98
N LYS A 92 -3.11 -29.86 -2.98
CA LYS A 92 -2.20 -31.01 -2.86
C LYS A 92 -1.16 -30.81 -1.76
N TYR A 93 -0.50 -29.65 -1.75
CA TYR A 93 0.49 -29.30 -0.73
C TYR A 93 -0.10 -29.31 0.69
N ILE A 94 -1.29 -28.77 0.86
CA ILE A 94 -2.00 -28.72 2.14
C ILE A 94 -2.36 -30.14 2.61
N SER A 95 -2.87 -30.98 1.70
CA SER A 95 -3.20 -32.37 2.01
C SER A 95 -1.95 -33.19 2.42
N GLU A 96 -0.83 -33.00 1.74
CA GLU A 96 0.44 -33.63 2.11
C GLU A 96 0.92 -33.20 3.51
N LEU A 97 0.80 -31.91 3.85
CA LEU A 97 1.15 -31.43 5.19
C LEU A 97 0.18 -31.92 6.27
N GLN A 98 -1.11 -32.03 5.95
CA GLN A 98 -2.10 -32.60 6.87
C GLN A 98 -1.71 -34.02 7.26
N ASN A 99 -1.40 -34.88 6.29
CA ASN A 99 -0.94 -36.25 6.54
C ASN A 99 0.35 -36.31 7.39
N LEU A 100 1.27 -35.34 7.22
CA LEU A 100 2.50 -35.26 8.03
C LEU A 100 2.22 -34.80 9.46
N LEU A 101 1.27 -33.88 9.64
CA LEU A 101 0.90 -33.38 10.98
C LEU A 101 0.24 -34.45 11.85
N GLU A 102 -0.36 -35.49 11.28
CA GLU A 102 -0.91 -36.63 12.04
C GLU A 102 0.17 -37.34 12.88
N TYR A 103 1.42 -37.34 12.41
CA TYR A 103 2.55 -37.91 13.13
C TYR A 103 3.16 -36.96 14.18
N CYS A 104 2.68 -35.71 14.27
CA CYS A 104 3.18 -34.73 15.24
C CYS A 104 2.25 -34.66 16.44
N GLU A 105 2.82 -34.79 17.64
CA GLU A 105 2.06 -34.59 18.88
C GLU A 105 1.64 -33.12 19.05
N ASP A 106 0.44 -32.90 19.59
CA ASP A 106 -0.10 -31.55 19.81
C ASP A 106 0.82 -30.68 20.67
N ASP A 107 1.39 -31.28 21.69
CA ASP A 107 2.37 -30.65 22.58
C ASP A 107 3.56 -30.06 21.81
N ILE A 108 4.05 -30.76 20.79
CA ILE A 108 5.18 -30.32 20.00
C ILE A 108 4.79 -29.16 19.11
N VAL A 109 3.62 -29.22 18.47
CA VAL A 109 3.07 -28.12 17.66
C VAL A 109 2.84 -26.88 18.54
N LEU A 110 2.22 -27.05 19.71
CA LEU A 110 1.81 -25.96 20.59
C LEU A 110 2.95 -25.30 21.34
N LYS A 111 4.03 -26.06 21.64
CA LYS A 111 5.20 -25.56 22.36
C LYS A 111 6.26 -24.91 21.47
N GLN A 112 6.06 -24.85 20.15
CA GLN A 112 6.95 -24.11 19.25
C GLN A 112 7.03 -22.63 19.69
N ARG A 113 8.27 -22.12 19.85
CA ARG A 113 8.52 -20.78 20.43
C ARG A 113 8.17 -19.64 19.46
N ASP A 114 8.44 -19.85 18.18
CA ASP A 114 8.36 -18.78 17.15
C ASP A 114 7.05 -18.79 16.36
N ILE A 115 6.07 -19.58 16.78
CA ILE A 115 4.74 -19.65 16.20
C ILE A 115 3.74 -18.92 17.12
N ASN A 116 3.06 -17.89 16.61
CA ASN A 116 2.00 -17.18 17.33
C ASN A 116 0.73 -18.03 17.46
N LEU A 117 -0.22 -17.59 18.29
CA LEU A 117 -1.47 -18.31 18.52
C LEU A 117 -2.23 -18.64 17.23
N LYS A 118 -2.36 -17.67 16.31
CA LYS A 118 -3.05 -17.85 15.03
C LYS A 118 -2.46 -19.01 14.22
N LYS A 119 -1.14 -19.09 14.12
CA LYS A 119 -0.45 -20.16 13.42
C LYS A 119 -0.58 -21.52 14.13
N LYS A 120 -0.56 -21.54 15.47
CA LYS A 120 -0.77 -22.77 16.26
C LYS A 120 -2.16 -23.35 16.01
N LEU A 121 -3.18 -22.52 16.15
CA LEU A 121 -4.57 -22.90 15.89
C LEU A 121 -4.76 -23.39 14.45
N PHE A 122 -4.16 -22.69 13.47
CA PHE A 122 -4.22 -23.09 12.08
C PHE A 122 -3.61 -24.47 11.82
N LEU A 123 -2.43 -24.77 12.37
CA LEU A 123 -1.78 -26.08 12.21
C LEU A 123 -2.59 -27.21 12.83
N LEU A 124 -3.16 -26.99 14.00
CA LEU A 124 -4.01 -27.99 14.65
C LEU A 124 -5.35 -28.14 13.93
N SER A 125 -5.96 -27.05 13.46
CA SER A 125 -7.16 -27.13 12.65
C SER A 125 -6.92 -27.89 11.34
N LEU A 126 -5.73 -27.74 10.76
CA LEU A 126 -5.31 -28.52 9.60
C LEU A 126 -5.15 -30.00 9.95
N LYS A 127 -4.48 -30.32 11.06
CA LYS A 127 -4.27 -31.70 11.54
C LYS A 127 -5.59 -32.44 11.78
N TYR A 128 -6.55 -31.81 12.43
CA TYR A 128 -7.83 -32.41 12.80
C TYR A 128 -8.93 -32.24 11.75
N ASN A 129 -8.64 -31.49 10.68
CA ASN A 129 -9.58 -31.12 9.63
C ASN A 129 -10.87 -30.46 10.17
N GLU A 130 -10.73 -29.67 11.24
CA GLU A 130 -11.81 -28.91 11.89
C GLU A 130 -11.30 -27.63 12.53
N ASP A 131 -12.17 -26.63 12.76
CA ASP A 131 -11.81 -25.42 13.49
C ASP A 131 -11.69 -25.70 15.00
N ILE A 132 -10.49 -26.05 15.44
CA ILE A 132 -10.20 -26.37 16.85
C ILE A 132 -10.29 -25.15 17.78
N SER A 133 -10.42 -23.93 17.25
CA SER A 133 -10.52 -22.74 18.09
C SER A 133 -11.74 -22.78 19.03
N LYS A 134 -12.79 -23.50 18.65
CA LYS A 134 -14.00 -23.72 19.47
C LYS A 134 -13.79 -24.66 20.65
N GLN A 135 -12.70 -25.45 20.64
CA GLN A 135 -12.36 -26.38 21.73
C GLN A 135 -11.37 -25.76 22.73
N VAL A 136 -10.95 -24.52 22.49
CA VAL A 136 -10.06 -23.79 23.40
C VAL A 136 -10.84 -23.28 24.61
N VAL A 137 -10.33 -23.59 25.80
CA VAL A 137 -10.94 -23.18 27.08
C VAL A 137 -10.08 -22.12 27.73
N CYS A 138 -10.72 -21.07 28.29
CA CYS A 138 -10.06 -20.07 29.10
C CYS A 138 -10.15 -20.40 30.59
N SER A 139 -9.03 -20.35 31.29
CA SER A 139 -8.94 -20.47 32.75
C SER A 139 -7.84 -19.56 33.26
N ASN A 140 -8.15 -18.73 34.25
CA ASN A 140 -7.20 -17.80 34.90
C ASN A 140 -6.40 -16.95 33.88
N SER A 141 -7.08 -16.33 32.91
CA SER A 141 -6.47 -15.54 31.84
C SER A 141 -5.51 -16.32 30.94
N LYS A 142 -5.64 -17.65 30.88
CA LYS A 142 -4.83 -18.51 30.01
C LYS A 142 -5.75 -19.33 29.12
N LEU A 143 -5.36 -19.49 27.87
CA LEU A 143 -6.05 -20.33 26.88
C LEU A 143 -5.40 -21.71 26.86
N PHE A 144 -6.21 -22.75 26.89
CA PHE A 144 -5.78 -24.16 26.89
C PHE A 144 -6.47 -24.92 25.76
N PHE A 145 -5.71 -25.83 25.15
CA PHE A 145 -6.21 -26.88 24.26
C PHE A 145 -5.73 -28.22 24.80
N HIS A 146 -6.61 -29.18 25.02
CA HIS A 146 -6.30 -30.49 25.63
C HIS A 146 -5.36 -30.38 26.85
N ASN A 147 -5.64 -29.49 27.80
CA ASN A 147 -4.84 -29.21 28.99
C ASN A 147 -3.44 -28.58 28.74
N VAL A 148 -3.07 -28.30 27.49
CA VAL A 148 -1.84 -27.58 27.14
C VAL A 148 -2.10 -26.09 27.09
N GLN A 149 -1.35 -25.30 27.84
CA GLN A 149 -1.43 -23.84 27.75
C GLN A 149 -0.89 -23.37 26.39
N ILE A 150 -1.74 -22.75 25.58
CA ILE A 150 -1.39 -22.27 24.25
C ILE A 150 -1.13 -20.75 24.21
N PHE A 151 -1.75 -20.01 25.13
CA PHE A 151 -1.62 -18.56 25.20
C PHE A 151 -1.88 -18.06 26.64
N ASN A 152 -1.31 -16.89 26.97
CA ASN A 152 -1.55 -16.21 28.21
C ASN A 152 -2.01 -14.78 27.90
N LEU A 153 -3.28 -14.47 28.14
CA LEU A 153 -3.89 -13.18 27.86
C LEU A 153 -3.15 -12.04 28.59
N GLN A 154 -2.82 -12.23 29.87
CA GLN A 154 -2.12 -11.21 30.66
C GLN A 154 -0.72 -10.88 30.15
N LYS A 155 0.01 -11.89 29.62
CA LYS A 155 1.41 -11.71 29.18
C LYS A 155 1.58 -11.45 27.71
N ASN A 156 0.72 -12.00 26.88
CA ASN A 156 0.93 -12.09 25.43
C ASN A 156 -0.11 -11.33 24.62
N ALA A 157 -1.21 -10.87 25.21
CA ALA A 157 -2.20 -10.09 24.49
C ALA A 157 -1.63 -8.71 24.11
N LEU A 158 -1.90 -8.32 22.87
CA LEU A 158 -1.44 -7.06 22.32
C LEU A 158 -2.63 -6.21 21.90
N PHE A 159 -2.59 -4.93 22.20
CA PHE A 159 -3.50 -3.94 21.69
C PHE A 159 -2.75 -3.00 20.73
N ARG A 160 -3.13 -3.00 19.47
CA ARG A 160 -2.40 -2.28 18.45
C ARG A 160 -2.96 -0.88 18.25
N VAL A 161 -2.09 0.13 18.28
CA VAL A 161 -2.38 1.52 17.96
C VAL A 161 -1.60 1.92 16.72
N ASP A 162 -2.28 2.10 15.59
CA ASP A 162 -1.65 2.43 14.32
C ASP A 162 -1.43 3.92 14.14
N VAL A 163 -2.38 4.73 14.58
CA VAL A 163 -2.35 6.19 14.45
C VAL A 163 -2.59 6.84 15.81
N ILE A 164 -1.75 7.82 16.13
CA ILE A 164 -1.91 8.72 17.27
C ILE A 164 -1.85 10.15 16.76
N LYS A 165 -2.86 10.94 17.09
CA LYS A 165 -2.94 12.36 16.75
C LYS A 165 -3.61 13.12 17.89
N ILE A 166 -3.16 14.36 18.14
CA ILE A 166 -3.85 15.29 19.03
C ILE A 166 -4.42 16.43 18.18
N SER A 167 -5.66 16.80 18.43
CA SER A 167 -6.31 17.95 17.81
C SER A 167 -7.32 18.53 18.80
N ASP A 168 -7.16 19.80 19.14
CA ASP A 168 -8.04 20.53 20.06
C ASP A 168 -8.25 19.77 21.40
N HIS A 169 -7.16 19.40 22.07
CA HIS A 169 -7.12 18.59 23.30
C HIS A 169 -7.70 17.18 23.18
N MET A 170 -8.15 16.77 21.99
CA MET A 170 -8.64 15.40 21.76
C MET A 170 -7.50 14.50 21.30
N LEU A 171 -7.22 13.44 22.05
CA LEU A 171 -6.32 12.36 21.64
C LEU A 171 -7.10 11.38 20.77
N CYS A 172 -6.77 11.37 19.49
CA CYS A 172 -7.36 10.46 18.50
C CYS A 172 -6.49 9.21 18.37
N LEU A 173 -7.07 8.05 18.61
CA LEU A 173 -6.43 6.75 18.53
C LEU A 173 -7.17 5.87 17.53
N SER A 174 -6.45 5.24 16.61
CA SER A 174 -7.04 4.23 15.74
C SER A 174 -6.06 3.08 15.46
N GLY A 175 -6.63 1.90 15.17
CA GLY A 175 -5.81 0.73 14.89
C GLY A 175 -6.64 -0.47 14.47
N LYS A 176 -5.94 -1.56 14.14
CA LYS A 176 -6.53 -2.85 13.79
C LYS A 176 -6.20 -3.90 14.84
N ILE A 177 -7.16 -4.77 15.10
CA ILE A 177 -7.02 -5.91 15.99
C ILE A 177 -7.20 -7.18 15.15
N ASP A 178 -6.16 -8.00 15.12
CA ASP A 178 -6.11 -9.30 14.45
C ASP A 178 -5.85 -10.38 15.53
N PHE A 179 -6.89 -10.73 16.27
CA PHE A 179 -6.84 -11.76 17.30
C PHE A 179 -8.02 -12.70 17.15
N LYS A 180 -7.80 -14.02 17.21
CA LYS A 180 -8.83 -15.03 16.92
C LYS A 180 -10.10 -14.90 17.74
N TYR A 181 -9.97 -14.47 18.99
CA TYR A 181 -11.06 -14.36 19.95
C TYR A 181 -11.48 -12.90 20.19
N THR A 182 -11.37 -12.03 19.19
CA THR A 182 -11.72 -10.60 19.33
C THR A 182 -13.20 -10.39 19.67
N GLU A 183 -14.11 -11.24 19.18
CA GLU A 183 -15.54 -11.18 19.47
C GLU A 183 -15.88 -11.46 20.94
N GLU A 184 -14.99 -12.15 21.64
CA GLU A 184 -15.10 -12.48 23.06
C GLU A 184 -14.44 -11.43 23.96
N LEU A 185 -13.91 -10.33 23.39
CA LEU A 185 -13.18 -9.28 24.08
C LEU A 185 -13.93 -7.96 24.06
N GLU A 186 -14.09 -7.36 25.23
CA GLU A 186 -14.48 -5.97 25.40
C GLU A 186 -13.25 -5.14 25.76
N PHE A 187 -12.96 -4.09 24.97
CA PHE A 187 -11.85 -3.19 25.23
C PHE A 187 -12.35 -1.82 25.71
N TYR A 188 -11.61 -1.24 26.65
CA TYR A 188 -11.78 0.16 27.04
C TYR A 188 -10.45 0.76 27.46
N PHE A 189 -10.29 2.07 27.26
CA PHE A 189 -9.22 2.82 27.91
C PHE A 189 -9.71 3.30 29.28
N MET A 190 -8.79 3.36 30.22
CA MET A 190 -9.02 3.90 31.56
C MET A 190 -7.96 4.98 31.83
N ASP A 191 -8.40 6.11 32.38
CA ASP A 191 -7.50 7.21 32.76
C ASP A 191 -7.04 7.12 34.23
N ASP A 192 -6.20 8.08 34.64
CA ASP A 192 -5.64 8.21 35.98
C ASP A 192 -6.70 8.50 37.09
N LYS A 193 -7.95 8.78 36.70
CA LYS A 193 -9.08 9.01 37.60
C LYS A 193 -10.05 7.82 37.64
N GLY A 194 -9.79 6.77 36.88
CA GLY A 194 -10.63 5.58 36.76
C GLY A 194 -11.81 5.73 35.79
N GLN A 195 -11.86 6.83 34.99
CA GLN A 195 -12.88 6.99 33.96
C GLN A 195 -12.61 5.99 32.82
N LYS A 196 -13.67 5.33 32.36
CA LYS A 196 -13.62 4.33 31.28
C LYS A 196 -14.09 4.93 29.96
N TYR A 197 -13.36 4.64 28.89
CA TYR A 197 -13.65 5.04 27.51
C TYR A 197 -13.77 3.77 26.66
N PRO A 198 -14.99 3.29 26.36
CA PRO A 198 -15.21 2.07 25.60
C PRO A 198 -14.61 2.15 24.19
N VAL A 199 -14.01 1.06 23.72
CA VAL A 199 -13.50 0.92 22.36
C VAL A 199 -14.56 0.21 21.52
N LYS A 200 -15.16 0.91 20.57
CA LYS A 200 -16.09 0.31 19.62
C LYS A 200 -15.30 -0.36 18.47
N LEU A 201 -15.44 -1.66 18.35
CA LEU A 201 -14.85 -2.44 17.26
C LEU A 201 -15.81 -2.53 16.08
N ILE A 202 -15.23 -2.40 14.86
CA ILE A 202 -15.91 -2.55 13.58
C ILE A 202 -15.21 -3.66 12.83
N LYS A 203 -15.93 -4.73 12.50
CA LYS A 203 -15.42 -5.83 11.70
C LYS A 203 -15.17 -5.36 10.28
N LEU A 204 -14.01 -5.69 9.72
CA LEU A 204 -13.68 -5.39 8.32
C LEU A 204 -14.10 -6.57 7.45
N GLU A 205 -15.13 -6.38 6.63
CA GLU A 205 -15.67 -7.47 5.78
C GLU A 205 -14.72 -7.86 4.64
N THR A 206 -13.87 -6.93 4.19
CA THR A 206 -12.95 -7.14 3.06
C THR A 206 -11.52 -7.50 3.49
N GLU A 207 -11.20 -7.41 4.77
CA GLU A 207 -9.89 -7.78 5.29
C GLU A 207 -9.98 -8.97 6.24
N GLU A 208 -9.19 -9.99 5.96
CA GLU A 208 -9.11 -11.21 6.76
C GLU A 208 -7.65 -11.53 7.10
N GLY A 209 -7.43 -12.06 8.29
CA GLY A 209 -6.15 -12.66 8.62
C GLY A 209 -6.03 -14.04 7.99
N LYS A 210 -5.20 -14.17 6.94
CA LYS A 210 -5.06 -15.40 6.15
C LYS A 210 -3.75 -16.13 6.44
N ILE A 211 -3.76 -17.43 6.25
CA ILE A 211 -2.59 -18.30 6.09
C ILE A 211 -2.90 -19.20 4.90
N TRP A 212 -2.01 -19.26 3.90
CA TRP A 212 -2.19 -20.02 2.67
C TRP A 212 -3.54 -19.75 1.97
N ASN A 213 -3.86 -18.47 1.86
CA ASN A 213 -5.12 -17.99 1.29
C ASN A 213 -6.40 -18.46 2.02
N ARG A 214 -6.26 -19.15 3.18
CA ARG A 214 -7.39 -19.57 4.01
C ARG A 214 -7.58 -18.62 5.16
N LYS A 215 -8.82 -18.20 5.40
CA LYS A 215 -9.18 -17.35 6.54
C LYS A 215 -8.90 -18.04 7.86
N VAL A 216 -8.24 -17.33 8.77
CA VAL A 216 -7.90 -17.80 10.12
C VAL A 216 -8.50 -16.90 11.18
N THR A 217 -8.51 -15.58 10.94
CA THR A 217 -9.04 -14.58 11.87
C THR A 217 -9.83 -13.52 11.12
N ASP A 218 -10.80 -12.92 11.78
CA ASP A 218 -11.39 -11.65 11.39
C ASP A 218 -10.47 -10.49 11.81
N ILE A 219 -10.53 -9.38 11.08
CA ILE A 219 -9.83 -8.16 11.42
C ILE A 219 -10.85 -7.12 11.84
N TYR A 220 -10.60 -6.48 12.97
CA TYR A 220 -11.43 -5.41 13.51
C TYR A 220 -10.68 -4.10 13.49
N TYR A 221 -11.39 -3.02 13.23
CA TYR A 221 -10.90 -1.66 13.27
C TYR A 221 -11.57 -0.89 14.40
N TYR A 222 -10.84 0.05 15.00
CA TYR A 222 -11.40 1.03 15.93
C TYR A 222 -10.86 2.43 15.61
N ASP A 223 -11.69 3.43 15.90
CA ASP A 223 -11.34 4.85 15.86
C ASP A 223 -12.04 5.53 17.03
N MET A 224 -11.28 6.22 17.87
CA MET A 224 -11.82 6.82 19.09
C MET A 224 -11.10 8.11 19.44
N GLN A 225 -11.76 8.92 20.25
CA GLN A 225 -11.25 10.20 20.74
C GLN A 225 -11.43 10.28 22.25
N ILE A 226 -10.42 10.81 22.94
CA ILE A 226 -10.41 11.02 24.39
C ILE A 226 -9.98 12.46 24.65
N ASP A 227 -10.78 13.24 25.41
CA ASP A 227 -10.36 14.55 25.90
C ASP A 227 -9.27 14.38 26.96
N ILE A 228 -8.06 14.86 26.63
CA ILE A 228 -6.88 14.72 27.48
C ILE A 228 -6.53 15.98 28.28
N SER A 229 -7.36 16.99 28.27
CA SER A 229 -7.11 18.28 28.96
C SER A 229 -6.81 18.15 30.44
N ARG A 230 -7.26 17.06 31.09
CA ARG A 230 -7.11 16.82 32.54
C ARG A 230 -6.60 15.42 32.87
N ILE A 231 -6.02 14.71 31.91
CA ILE A 231 -5.57 13.31 32.04
C ILE A 231 -4.04 13.28 32.07
N LYS A 232 -3.48 12.46 32.95
CA LYS A 232 -2.02 12.25 33.06
C LYS A 232 -1.54 11.01 32.32
N TRP A 233 -2.37 9.99 32.23
CA TRP A 233 -2.11 8.78 31.47
C TRP A 233 -3.41 8.05 31.12
N ILE A 234 -3.35 7.24 30.09
CA ILE A 234 -4.38 6.27 29.74
C ILE A 234 -3.78 4.88 29.62
N GLU A 235 -4.56 3.86 29.97
CA GLU A 235 -4.20 2.45 29.96
C GLU A 235 -5.31 1.66 29.27
N VAL A 236 -4.96 0.73 28.38
CA VAL A 236 -5.96 -0.15 27.78
C VAL A 236 -6.25 -1.34 28.68
N ARG A 237 -7.52 -1.65 28.84
CA ARG A 237 -8.03 -2.82 29.56
C ARG A 237 -8.85 -3.67 28.60
N ALA A 238 -8.83 -4.97 28.84
CA ALA A 238 -9.64 -5.94 28.11
C ALA A 238 -10.37 -6.86 29.08
N VAL A 239 -11.62 -7.19 28.76
CA VAL A 239 -12.43 -8.17 29.49
C VAL A 239 -12.74 -9.30 28.54
N PHE A 240 -12.33 -10.51 28.86
CA PHE A 240 -12.57 -11.71 28.06
C PHE A 240 -13.77 -12.46 28.61
N GLN A 241 -14.78 -12.74 27.76
CA GLN A 241 -16.03 -13.43 28.10
C GLN A 241 -16.79 -12.83 29.29
N GLY A 242 -16.66 -11.51 29.52
CA GLY A 242 -17.31 -10.82 30.66
C GLY A 242 -16.69 -11.11 32.03
N GLU A 243 -15.69 -12.00 32.15
CA GLU A 243 -15.19 -12.50 33.42
C GLU A 243 -13.73 -12.09 33.71
N PHE A 244 -12.83 -12.21 32.73
CA PHE A 244 -11.39 -12.06 32.95
C PHE A 244 -10.89 -10.70 32.48
N CYS A 245 -10.65 -9.79 33.45
CA CYS A 245 -10.05 -8.49 33.16
C CYS A 245 -8.51 -8.58 33.13
N PHE A 246 -7.87 -8.02 32.09
CA PHE A 246 -6.44 -7.95 31.97
C PHE A 246 -5.99 -6.69 31.21
N THR A 247 -4.69 -6.41 31.22
CA THR A 247 -4.08 -5.25 30.58
C THR A 247 -3.21 -5.71 29.40
N PRO A 248 -3.69 -5.61 28.16
CA PRO A 248 -2.86 -5.95 27.01
C PRO A 248 -1.70 -4.96 26.84
N GLN A 249 -0.60 -5.42 26.26
CA GLN A 249 0.53 -4.55 25.92
C GLN A 249 0.17 -3.66 24.73
N ILE A 250 0.46 -2.37 24.81
CA ILE A 250 0.28 -1.42 23.71
C ILE A 250 1.43 -1.59 22.71
N VAL A 251 1.10 -2.03 21.50
CA VAL A 251 2.02 -2.07 20.38
C VAL A 251 1.68 -1.00 19.35
N CYS A 252 2.70 -0.31 18.88
CA CYS A 252 2.54 0.84 18.03
C CYS A 252 2.83 0.49 16.57
N GLY A 253 1.95 0.92 15.67
CA GLY A 253 2.12 0.82 14.22
C GLY A 253 2.97 1.96 13.65
N LYS A 254 3.18 1.92 12.33
CA LYS A 254 4.13 2.84 11.64
C LYS A 254 3.74 4.33 11.66
N PHE A 255 2.50 4.67 12.00
CA PHE A 255 2.01 6.06 12.07
C PHE A 255 1.66 6.50 13.49
N SER A 256 1.96 5.68 14.49
CA SER A 256 1.70 5.99 15.89
C SER A 256 2.66 6.99 16.51
N LYS A 257 3.73 7.38 15.82
CA LYS A 257 4.85 8.19 16.31
C LYS A 257 5.77 7.48 17.32
N PHE A 258 5.31 6.44 18.01
CA PHE A 258 6.08 5.55 18.88
C PHE A 258 6.48 4.27 18.17
N TYR A 259 7.20 4.41 17.07
CA TYR A 259 7.55 3.25 16.24
C TYR A 259 8.78 2.48 16.75
N ASN A 260 9.54 3.09 17.64
CA ASN A 260 10.76 2.48 18.15
C ASN A 260 10.47 1.57 19.35
N LYS A 261 10.58 0.26 19.13
CA LYS A 261 10.39 -0.75 20.18
C LYS A 261 11.62 -0.94 21.07
N GLU A 262 12.77 -0.39 20.66
CA GLU A 262 14.06 -0.57 21.31
C GLU A 262 14.39 0.57 22.29
N MET A 263 13.59 1.64 22.30
CA MET A 263 13.84 2.83 23.12
C MET A 263 12.67 3.13 24.07
N GLU A 264 12.99 3.22 25.35
CA GLU A 264 12.03 3.63 26.40
C GLU A 264 11.84 5.14 26.43
N SER A 265 12.86 5.89 25.99
CA SER A 265 12.85 7.36 25.93
C SER A 265 12.08 7.93 24.74
N ASP A 266 11.47 7.10 23.89
CA ASP A 266 10.70 7.58 22.74
C ASP A 266 9.56 8.49 23.19
N TYR A 267 9.33 9.58 22.47
CA TYR A 267 8.35 10.59 22.83
C TYR A 267 7.76 11.25 21.59
N PHE A 268 6.61 11.86 21.75
CA PHE A 268 5.94 12.62 20.70
C PHE A 268 5.41 13.93 21.26
N VAL A 269 5.58 15.02 20.52
CA VAL A 269 5.08 16.34 20.89
C VAL A 269 4.09 16.80 19.83
N GLN A 270 2.87 17.09 20.24
CA GLN A 270 1.89 17.73 19.36
C GLN A 270 1.06 18.73 20.17
N GLU A 271 0.77 19.88 19.59
CA GLU A 271 0.15 21.00 20.28
C GLU A 271 0.92 21.34 21.56
N ASN A 272 0.23 21.38 22.69
CA ASN A 272 0.81 21.67 24.00
C ASN A 272 1.05 20.40 24.84
N TYR A 273 1.12 19.23 24.20
CA TYR A 273 1.29 17.96 24.91
C TYR A 273 2.57 17.24 24.48
N LEU A 274 3.24 16.66 25.48
CA LEU A 274 4.29 15.67 25.31
C LEU A 274 3.74 14.31 25.74
N LEU A 275 3.77 13.37 24.82
CA LEU A 275 3.41 11.97 25.07
C LEU A 275 4.65 11.11 25.21
N THR A 276 4.64 10.20 26.19
CA THR A 276 5.56 9.06 26.29
C THR A 276 4.75 7.79 26.51
N LYS A 277 5.35 6.64 26.35
CA LYS A 277 4.66 5.38 26.60
C LYS A 277 5.56 4.36 27.29
N ASP A 278 4.96 3.49 28.09
CA ASP A 278 5.53 2.21 28.49
C ASP A 278 4.80 1.05 27.78
N LEU A 279 4.92 -0.16 28.28
CA LEU A 279 4.27 -1.34 27.69
C LEU A 279 2.73 -1.27 27.76
N TYR A 280 2.17 -0.57 28.73
CA TYR A 280 0.75 -0.63 29.07
C TYR A 280 0.04 0.72 29.00
N ARG A 281 0.78 1.83 29.09
CA ARG A 281 0.26 3.20 29.24
C ARG A 281 0.81 4.16 28.20
N ILE A 282 -0.03 5.11 27.85
CA ILE A 282 0.38 6.35 27.18
C ILE A 282 0.32 7.46 28.23
N HIS A 283 1.47 8.04 28.55
CA HIS A 283 1.59 9.15 29.51
C HIS A 283 1.44 10.47 28.78
N ILE A 284 0.75 11.42 29.42
CA ILE A 284 0.35 12.69 28.84
C ILE A 284 0.82 13.80 29.77
N GLN A 285 1.58 14.74 29.26
CA GLN A 285 2.09 15.87 30.04
C GLN A 285 1.94 17.17 29.24
N GLU A 286 1.56 18.26 29.92
CA GLU A 286 1.64 19.57 29.29
C GLU A 286 3.08 19.89 28.91
N CYS A 287 3.25 20.35 27.68
CA CYS A 287 4.55 20.50 27.07
C CYS A 287 5.11 21.91 27.27
N ASN A 288 6.35 21.98 27.73
CA ASN A 288 7.14 23.19 27.71
C ASN A 288 8.54 22.94 27.12
N LYS A 289 9.26 24.02 26.75
CA LYS A 289 10.56 23.92 26.12
C LYS A 289 11.61 23.19 26.97
N ALA A 290 11.52 23.27 28.30
CA ALA A 290 12.47 22.61 29.21
C ALA A 290 12.22 21.10 29.23
N LEU A 291 10.96 20.68 29.29
CA LEU A 291 10.55 19.28 29.25
C LEU A 291 10.98 18.59 27.95
N VAL A 292 10.73 19.24 26.80
CA VAL A 292 11.15 18.70 25.49
C VAL A 292 12.67 18.57 25.43
N ARG A 293 13.43 19.54 25.92
CA ARG A 293 14.91 19.44 25.94
C ARG A 293 15.40 18.32 26.83
N LYS A 294 14.76 18.12 28.00
CA LYS A 294 15.09 17.03 28.91
C LYS A 294 14.84 15.68 28.24
N GLN A 295 13.68 15.53 27.61
CA GLN A 295 13.29 14.27 26.95
C GLN A 295 14.18 13.99 25.72
N GLU A 296 14.51 15.03 24.92
CA GLU A 296 15.42 14.88 23.79
C GLU A 296 16.84 14.49 24.24
N LYS A 297 17.31 15.03 25.37
CA LYS A 297 18.59 14.63 25.93
C LYS A 297 18.58 13.16 26.31
N TYR A 298 17.53 12.70 26.99
CA TYR A 298 17.37 11.30 27.38
C TYR A 298 17.31 10.38 26.15
N PHE A 299 16.56 10.78 25.11
CA PHE A 299 16.51 10.04 23.84
C PHE A 299 17.90 9.90 23.21
N CYS A 300 18.69 10.98 23.14
CA CYS A 300 20.03 10.96 22.56
C CYS A 300 21.01 10.11 23.38
N GLU A 301 20.91 10.12 24.70
CA GLU A 301 21.73 9.29 25.59
C GLU A 301 21.43 7.80 25.37
N GLU A 302 20.15 7.41 25.32
CA GLU A 302 19.76 6.04 25.06
C GLU A 302 20.15 5.58 23.63
N LEU A 303 19.97 6.44 22.61
CA LEU A 303 20.39 6.17 21.23
C LEU A 303 21.89 5.84 21.13
N ASN A 304 22.74 6.54 21.90
CA ASN A 304 24.17 6.30 21.92
C ASN A 304 24.54 4.90 22.47
N ASN A 305 23.68 4.35 23.32
CA ASN A 305 23.90 3.03 23.94
C ASN A 305 23.35 1.86 23.08
N LEU A 306 22.59 2.13 22.03
CA LEU A 306 22.06 1.08 21.16
C LEU A 306 23.17 0.43 20.31
N GLU A 307 23.01 -0.86 19.99
CA GLU A 307 23.89 -1.61 19.08
C GLU A 307 23.54 -1.32 17.61
N ILE A 308 23.80 -0.11 17.15
CA ILE A 308 23.71 0.31 15.74
C ILE A 308 25.05 0.91 15.31
N ASP A 309 25.33 0.89 14.02
CA ASP A 309 26.61 1.41 13.51
C ASP A 309 26.79 2.92 13.79
N ASP A 310 28.02 3.33 14.00
CA ASP A 310 28.36 4.70 14.42
C ASP A 310 28.04 5.76 13.36
N GLU A 311 28.05 5.40 12.06
CA GLU A 311 27.73 6.32 10.97
C GLU A 311 26.23 6.64 10.99
N THR A 312 25.39 5.62 11.12
CA THR A 312 23.95 5.77 11.28
C THR A 312 23.60 6.58 12.54
N LYS A 313 24.25 6.32 13.69
CA LYS A 313 24.06 7.12 14.92
C LYS A 313 24.36 8.59 14.68
N LYS A 314 25.53 8.89 14.10
CA LYS A 314 25.97 10.25 13.78
C LYS A 314 24.99 10.94 12.84
N GLU A 315 24.48 10.24 11.84
CA GLU A 315 23.49 10.79 10.88
C GLU A 315 22.17 11.11 11.59
N ILE A 316 21.65 10.22 12.43
CA ILE A 316 20.39 10.44 13.20
C ILE A 316 20.55 11.66 14.12
N LEU A 317 21.63 11.69 14.93
CA LEU A 317 21.89 12.80 15.85
C LEU A 317 22.05 14.14 15.12
N TRP A 318 22.65 14.13 13.93
CA TRP A 318 22.79 15.30 13.09
C TRP A 318 21.42 15.82 12.64
N TYR A 319 20.49 14.94 12.16
CA TYR A 319 19.16 15.36 11.75
C TYR A 319 18.34 15.89 12.93
N ARG A 320 18.39 15.23 14.09
CA ARG A 320 17.69 15.69 15.30
C ARG A 320 18.17 17.07 15.72
N LYS A 321 19.50 17.27 15.84
CA LYS A 321 20.09 18.57 16.17
C LYS A 321 19.69 19.64 15.16
N LYS A 322 19.79 19.36 13.86
CA LYS A 322 19.43 20.31 12.79
C LYS A 322 17.95 20.65 12.81
N TYR A 323 17.07 19.67 13.03
CA TYR A 323 15.63 19.91 13.16
C TYR A 323 15.32 20.93 14.25
N PHE A 324 15.79 20.71 15.49
CA PHE A 324 15.54 21.64 16.60
C PHE A 324 16.17 23.03 16.41
N MET A 325 17.29 23.11 15.72
CA MET A 325 17.91 24.38 15.38
C MET A 325 17.10 25.13 14.31
N THR A 326 16.75 24.45 13.22
CA THR A 326 16.14 25.09 12.05
C THR A 326 14.68 25.48 12.30
N ARG A 327 13.90 24.62 12.99
CA ARG A 327 12.48 24.86 13.28
C ARG A 327 12.23 26.19 14.01
N LYS A 328 13.18 26.65 14.86
CA LYS A 328 13.06 27.90 15.58
C LYS A 328 13.07 29.15 14.68
N PHE A 329 13.75 29.09 13.54
CA PHE A 329 13.95 30.22 12.63
C PHE A 329 13.03 30.15 11.40
N HIS A 330 12.39 29.00 11.14
CA HIS A 330 11.51 28.89 9.99
C HIS A 330 10.11 29.40 10.33
N ARG A 331 9.74 30.53 9.68
CA ARG A 331 8.48 31.25 9.97
C ARG A 331 7.35 30.82 9.01
N LYS A 332 7.71 30.37 7.81
CA LYS A 332 6.75 29.98 6.79
C LYS A 332 6.44 28.47 6.88
N LYS A 333 5.23 28.09 6.48
CA LYS A 333 4.88 26.68 6.32
C LYS A 333 5.69 26.06 5.17
N ILE A 334 6.14 24.84 5.33
CA ILE A 334 6.89 24.10 4.30
C ILE A 334 5.97 23.07 3.66
N TRP A 335 5.76 23.18 2.35
CA TRP A 335 5.04 22.19 1.55
C TRP A 335 6.02 21.48 0.62
N MET A 336 6.10 20.15 0.73
CA MET A 336 6.88 19.29 -0.16
C MET A 336 5.93 18.62 -1.13
N ILE A 337 6.17 18.79 -2.44
CA ILE A 337 5.29 18.35 -3.51
C ILE A 337 6.04 17.35 -4.37
N SER A 338 5.40 16.27 -4.77
CA SER A 338 6.00 15.26 -5.65
C SER A 338 4.96 14.54 -6.49
N ASP A 339 5.42 14.03 -7.59
CA ASP A 339 4.81 12.91 -8.31
C ASP A 339 5.63 11.65 -8.00
N ARG A 340 5.94 10.80 -9.01
CA ARG A 340 6.92 9.72 -8.84
C ARG A 340 8.31 10.30 -8.60
N ILE A 341 9.14 9.54 -7.90
CA ILE A 341 10.51 9.99 -7.59
C ILE A 341 11.33 10.31 -8.86
N ASN A 342 11.11 9.56 -9.93
CA ASN A 342 11.91 9.64 -11.16
C ASN A 342 11.19 10.33 -12.33
N VAL A 343 9.92 10.66 -12.21
CA VAL A 343 9.09 11.22 -13.29
C VAL A 343 8.09 12.22 -12.72
N ALA A 344 8.00 13.38 -13.34
CA ALA A 344 6.96 14.39 -13.10
C ALA A 344 5.90 14.33 -14.23
N GLY A 345 4.90 15.20 -14.18
CA GLY A 345 3.87 15.31 -15.23
C GLY A 345 2.47 14.87 -14.78
N ASP A 346 2.27 14.69 -13.47
CA ASP A 346 1.02 14.30 -12.86
C ASP A 346 0.42 15.43 -11.99
N ASN A 347 -0.50 15.12 -11.12
CA ASN A 347 -1.22 16.08 -10.26
C ASN A 347 -0.29 16.92 -9.37
N GLY A 348 0.84 16.36 -8.92
CA GLY A 348 1.83 17.09 -8.14
C GLY A 348 2.49 18.20 -8.95
N GLU A 349 2.93 17.93 -10.20
CA GLU A 349 3.48 19.00 -11.06
C GLU A 349 2.44 20.05 -11.40
N ALA A 350 1.22 19.66 -11.74
CA ALA A 350 0.14 20.61 -12.05
C ALA A 350 -0.13 21.55 -10.87
N PHE A 351 -0.21 21.00 -9.67
CA PHE A 351 -0.38 21.79 -8.44
C PHE A 351 0.84 22.67 -8.13
N PHE A 352 2.05 22.18 -8.35
CA PHE A 352 3.28 22.97 -8.17
C PHE A 352 3.34 24.17 -9.12
N ARG A 353 2.94 24.01 -10.39
CA ARG A 353 2.80 25.09 -11.38
C ARG A 353 1.78 26.13 -10.96
N TYR A 354 0.64 25.67 -10.43
CA TYR A 354 -0.38 26.54 -9.89
C TYR A 354 0.17 27.38 -8.74
N LEU A 355 0.85 26.79 -7.76
CA LEU A 355 1.47 27.52 -6.64
C LEU A 355 2.56 28.49 -7.09
N ALA A 356 3.34 28.15 -8.12
CA ALA A 356 4.34 29.05 -8.69
C ALA A 356 3.73 30.32 -9.31
N LYS A 357 2.49 30.22 -9.83
CA LYS A 357 1.71 31.38 -10.31
C LYS A 357 1.05 32.14 -9.15
N LYS A 358 0.43 31.42 -8.20
CA LYS A 358 -0.32 31.98 -7.06
C LYS A 358 0.60 32.69 -6.03
N ARG A 359 1.79 32.17 -5.80
CA ARG A 359 2.83 32.72 -4.89
C ARG A 359 2.32 33.00 -3.47
N PRO A 360 1.82 32.02 -2.72
CA PRO A 360 1.36 32.24 -1.36
C PRO A 360 2.51 32.81 -0.49
N SER A 361 2.25 33.89 0.27
CA SER A 361 3.27 34.59 1.01
C SER A 361 3.75 33.88 2.27
N ASP A 362 2.90 33.03 2.83
CA ASP A 362 3.10 32.32 4.11
C ASP A 362 3.60 30.86 3.94
N VAL A 363 3.84 30.41 2.69
CA VAL A 363 4.26 29.05 2.37
C VAL A 363 5.54 29.06 1.54
N ASP A 364 6.52 28.28 1.95
CA ASP A 364 7.64 27.86 1.11
C ASP A 364 7.34 26.48 0.53
N PHE A 365 7.27 26.36 -0.78
CA PHE A 365 6.94 25.10 -1.45
C PHE A 365 8.09 24.64 -2.33
N TYR A 366 8.28 23.32 -2.39
CA TYR A 366 9.38 22.66 -3.07
C TYR A 366 8.88 21.44 -3.84
N PHE A 367 9.33 21.28 -5.06
CA PHE A 367 9.11 20.02 -5.78
C PHE A 367 10.24 19.04 -5.47
N VAL A 368 9.90 17.79 -5.16
CA VAL A 368 10.85 16.71 -4.82
C VAL A 368 10.90 15.72 -5.95
N ILE A 369 12.07 15.55 -6.56
CA ILE A 369 12.32 14.63 -7.66
C ILE A 369 13.80 14.24 -7.67
N SER A 370 14.14 13.05 -8.21
CA SER A 370 15.52 12.62 -8.38
C SER A 370 16.29 13.56 -9.31
N ASP A 371 17.53 13.92 -8.95
CA ASP A 371 18.43 14.70 -9.81
C ASP A 371 18.86 13.97 -11.09
N LYS A 372 18.63 12.64 -11.14
CA LYS A 372 18.84 11.79 -12.33
C LYS A 372 17.61 11.75 -13.26
N SER A 373 16.49 12.35 -12.85
CA SER A 373 15.27 12.40 -13.68
C SER A 373 15.47 13.29 -14.91
N LYS A 374 14.94 12.88 -16.06
CA LYS A 374 14.87 13.72 -17.27
C LYS A 374 14.12 15.04 -17.01
N ASP A 375 13.15 15.02 -16.09
CA ASP A 375 12.30 16.16 -15.76
C ASP A 375 12.96 17.15 -14.81
N TYR A 376 14.05 16.79 -14.14
CA TYR A 376 14.68 17.61 -13.10
C TYR A 376 14.98 19.06 -13.58
N THR A 377 15.63 19.20 -14.74
CA THR A 377 15.96 20.49 -15.30
C THR A 377 14.72 21.30 -15.72
N ARG A 378 13.70 20.62 -16.25
CA ARG A 378 12.42 21.20 -16.65
C ARG A 378 11.66 21.76 -15.44
N ILE A 379 11.56 20.98 -14.37
CA ILE A 379 10.86 21.41 -13.13
C ILE A 379 11.60 22.56 -12.44
N ARG A 380 12.92 22.57 -12.44
CA ARG A 380 13.73 23.70 -11.89
C ARG A 380 13.44 25.06 -12.54
N LYS A 381 12.99 25.08 -13.79
CA LYS A 381 12.57 26.30 -14.47
C LYS A 381 11.24 26.86 -13.94
N ILE A 382 10.42 26.00 -13.29
CA ILE A 382 9.13 26.39 -12.70
C ILE A 382 9.32 26.99 -11.32
N GLY A 383 10.19 26.39 -10.48
CA GLY A 383 10.35 26.80 -9.10
C GLY A 383 11.45 26.07 -8.34
N LYS A 384 11.38 26.13 -7.01
CA LYS A 384 12.38 25.52 -6.12
C LYS A 384 12.27 24.01 -6.13
N VAL A 385 13.37 23.29 -6.42
CA VAL A 385 13.45 21.82 -6.45
C VAL A 385 14.42 21.31 -5.39
N ILE A 386 14.08 20.19 -4.77
CA ILE A 386 14.94 19.46 -3.83
C ILE A 386 15.19 18.06 -4.41
N PRO A 387 16.47 17.66 -4.60
CA PRO A 387 16.79 16.29 -5.04
C PRO A 387 16.32 15.27 -4.02
N TYR A 388 15.57 14.26 -4.47
CA TYR A 388 15.11 13.17 -3.61
C TYR A 388 16.29 12.45 -2.94
N GLY A 389 16.13 12.06 -1.67
CA GLY A 389 17.14 11.35 -0.89
C GLY A 389 18.34 12.19 -0.42
N SER A 390 18.47 13.46 -0.88
CA SER A 390 19.52 14.38 -0.41
C SER A 390 19.37 14.71 1.08
N LYS A 391 20.46 15.12 1.74
CA LYS A 391 20.42 15.61 3.12
C LYS A 391 19.38 16.72 3.32
N LYS A 392 19.24 17.61 2.32
CA LYS A 392 18.22 18.65 2.31
C LYS A 392 16.81 18.07 2.24
N CYS A 393 16.56 17.08 1.37
CA CYS A 393 15.26 16.39 1.27
C CYS A 393 14.87 15.80 2.62
N LYS A 394 15.75 15.02 3.22
CA LYS A 394 15.53 14.40 4.53
C LYS A 394 15.24 15.44 5.62
N LEU A 395 16.04 16.51 5.73
CA LEU A 395 15.80 17.56 6.73
C LEU A 395 14.48 18.29 6.49
N TYR A 396 14.14 18.60 5.24
CA TYR A 396 12.89 19.31 4.93
C TYR A 396 11.65 18.41 5.13
N THR A 397 11.78 17.10 4.98
CA THR A 397 10.72 16.15 5.37
C THR A 397 10.40 16.23 6.86
N LEU A 398 11.43 16.38 7.73
CA LEU A 398 11.21 16.59 9.19
C LEU A 398 10.55 17.93 9.49
N LEU A 399 10.85 18.96 8.70
CA LEU A 399 10.35 20.33 8.90
C LEU A 399 9.02 20.59 8.18
N ALA A 400 8.58 19.68 7.30
CA ALA A 400 7.40 19.86 6.48
C ALA A 400 6.11 19.97 7.32
N ASP A 401 5.25 20.91 6.92
CA ASP A 401 3.86 21.00 7.40
C ASP A 401 2.94 20.13 6.52
N LYS A 402 3.24 20.03 5.23
CA LYS A 402 2.48 19.20 4.29
C LYS A 402 3.42 18.43 3.36
N ILE A 403 3.12 17.16 3.13
CA ILE A 403 3.65 16.38 2.02
C ILE A 403 2.49 16.13 1.06
N ILE A 404 2.63 16.57 -0.18
CA ILE A 404 1.57 16.60 -1.19
C ILE A 404 2.04 15.76 -2.36
N SER A 405 1.35 14.67 -2.68
CA SER A 405 1.81 13.77 -3.74
C SER A 405 0.67 13.12 -4.51
N SER A 406 0.91 12.86 -5.79
CA SER A 406 0.04 12.01 -6.61
C SER A 406 0.23 10.51 -6.35
N GLN A 407 1.24 10.12 -5.55
CA GLN A 407 1.61 8.73 -5.31
C GLN A 407 1.43 8.36 -3.84
N GLY A 408 1.03 7.10 -3.60
CA GLY A 408 0.76 6.56 -2.27
C GLY A 408 1.86 5.69 -1.67
N GLU A 409 3.03 5.58 -2.31
CA GLU A 409 4.14 4.74 -1.86
C GLU A 409 4.82 5.32 -0.61
N ASP A 410 5.25 4.42 0.28
CA ASP A 410 5.84 4.79 1.57
C ASP A 410 7.12 5.64 1.43
N ASN A 411 7.91 5.46 0.37
CA ASN A 411 9.13 6.21 0.12
C ASN A 411 8.88 7.70 -0.16
N ILE A 412 7.69 8.08 -0.61
CA ILE A 412 7.28 9.48 -0.82
C ILE A 412 7.26 10.24 0.51
N VAL A 413 6.68 9.63 1.54
CA VAL A 413 6.50 10.25 2.86
C VAL A 413 7.64 9.93 3.83
N ASN A 414 8.54 9.02 3.47
CA ASN A 414 9.64 8.57 4.32
C ASN A 414 10.94 8.33 3.53
N PRO A 415 11.80 9.32 3.36
CA PRO A 415 13.10 9.16 2.70
C PRO A 415 14.18 8.55 3.60
N PHE A 416 13.87 8.18 4.84
CA PHE A 416 14.84 7.72 5.84
C PHE A 416 15.03 6.21 5.91
N TYR A 417 14.16 5.43 5.26
CA TYR A 417 14.20 3.96 5.31
C TYR A 417 14.37 3.42 6.74
N GLY A 418 15.43 2.68 7.03
CA GLY A 418 15.68 2.07 8.34
C GLY A 418 15.84 3.05 9.52
N MET A 419 16.19 4.32 9.26
CA MET A 419 16.31 5.34 10.30
C MET A 419 14.97 5.94 10.75
N LYS A 420 13.86 5.66 10.06
CA LYS A 420 12.54 6.21 10.41
C LYS A 420 12.19 5.98 11.88
N ARG A 421 12.53 4.80 12.42
CA ARG A 421 12.22 4.45 13.82
C ARG A 421 12.86 5.38 14.85
N TYR A 422 13.91 6.13 14.49
CA TYR A 422 14.60 7.09 15.37
C TYR A 422 14.26 8.55 15.06
N LEU A 423 13.49 8.82 14.01
CA LEU A 423 13.16 10.16 13.53
C LEU A 423 11.66 10.38 13.37
N GLY A 424 10.86 9.31 13.40
CA GLY A 424 9.42 9.34 13.12
C GLY A 424 8.61 10.18 14.10
N ASN A 425 9.08 10.32 15.34
CA ASN A 425 8.48 11.17 16.35
C ASN A 425 8.62 12.68 16.03
N LEU A 426 9.51 13.05 15.10
CA LEU A 426 9.69 14.41 14.62
C LEU A 426 8.82 14.74 13.38
N PHE A 427 8.11 13.78 12.83
CA PHE A 427 7.22 14.00 11.68
C PHE A 427 5.92 14.69 12.14
N HIS A 428 5.71 15.92 11.66
CA HIS A 428 4.52 16.72 11.97
C HIS A 428 3.68 17.05 10.75
N TYR A 429 4.08 16.59 9.56
CA TYR A 429 3.36 16.87 8.33
C TYR A 429 1.99 16.17 8.27
N ASP A 430 1.06 16.83 7.62
CA ASP A 430 -0.12 16.17 7.08
C ASP A 430 0.18 15.64 5.67
N TYR A 431 -0.25 14.42 5.39
CA TYR A 431 -0.11 13.83 4.07
C TYR A 431 -1.35 14.12 3.21
N VAL A 432 -1.13 14.80 2.08
CA VAL A 432 -2.14 15.13 1.08
C VAL A 432 -1.93 14.21 -0.12
N PHE A 433 -2.89 13.35 -0.36
CA PHE A 433 -2.89 12.43 -1.49
C PHE A 433 -3.73 12.99 -2.63
N LEU A 434 -3.06 13.46 -3.70
CA LEU A 434 -3.69 14.04 -4.88
C LEU A 434 -4.22 13.00 -5.86
N GLN A 435 -3.99 11.73 -5.60
CA GLN A 435 -4.20 10.61 -6.49
C GLN A 435 -3.36 10.63 -7.77
N HIS A 436 -3.20 9.47 -8.35
CA HIS A 436 -2.57 9.25 -9.65
C HIS A 436 -3.62 9.24 -10.79
N GLY A 437 -4.87 8.90 -10.48
CA GLY A 437 -6.00 8.82 -11.40
C GLY A 437 -7.25 8.46 -10.61
N ILE A 438 -8.41 8.52 -11.23
CA ILE A 438 -9.67 8.12 -10.60
C ILE A 438 -9.60 6.64 -10.21
N ILE A 439 -9.89 6.35 -8.95
CA ILE A 439 -9.95 5.00 -8.41
C ILE A 439 -11.28 4.38 -8.80
N LYS A 440 -11.24 3.27 -9.55
CA LYS A 440 -12.40 2.50 -9.97
C LYS A 440 -12.54 1.16 -9.26
N ASP A 441 -11.42 0.60 -8.80
CA ASP A 441 -11.32 -0.68 -8.11
C ASP A 441 -11.27 -0.48 -6.60
N ASP A 442 -11.52 -1.53 -5.79
CA ASP A 442 -11.35 -1.44 -4.34
C ASP A 442 -9.86 -1.51 -3.98
N LEU A 443 -9.31 -0.40 -3.52
CA LEU A 443 -7.93 -0.27 -3.04
C LEU A 443 -7.87 -0.12 -1.50
N SER A 444 -8.95 -0.44 -0.79
CA SER A 444 -9.04 -0.26 0.65
C SER A 444 -7.99 -1.03 1.43
N THR A 445 -7.60 -2.23 0.97
CA THR A 445 -6.52 -3.03 1.59
C THR A 445 -5.17 -2.32 1.56
N TRP A 446 -4.93 -1.45 0.57
CA TRP A 446 -3.69 -0.71 0.41
C TRP A 446 -3.76 0.73 0.95
N LEU A 447 -4.84 1.47 0.63
CA LEU A 447 -4.96 2.91 0.90
C LEU A 447 -5.69 3.24 2.20
N ASN A 448 -6.04 2.27 3.04
CA ASN A 448 -6.74 2.54 4.29
C ASN A 448 -5.90 3.35 5.30
N LYS A 449 -6.58 3.92 6.27
CA LYS A 449 -6.00 4.81 7.30
C LYS A 449 -4.84 4.16 8.06
N SER A 450 -4.92 2.88 8.40
CA SER A 450 -3.84 2.17 9.10
C SER A 450 -2.58 1.97 8.24
N ASN A 451 -2.72 1.92 6.91
CA ASN A 451 -1.62 1.69 5.98
C ASN A 451 -0.99 2.98 5.46
N LYS A 452 -1.76 4.09 5.35
CA LYS A 452 -1.30 5.33 4.70
C LYS A 452 -1.42 6.57 5.57
N ASN A 453 -2.36 6.64 6.52
CA ASN A 453 -2.62 7.82 7.35
C ASN A 453 -2.73 9.11 6.53
N ILE A 454 -3.56 9.09 5.49
CA ILE A 454 -3.83 10.25 4.62
C ILE A 454 -4.66 11.27 5.41
N ASN A 455 -4.25 12.53 5.39
CA ASN A 455 -4.94 13.63 6.07
C ASN A 455 -5.87 14.43 5.13
N LEU A 456 -5.62 14.33 3.81
CA LEU A 456 -6.52 14.84 2.78
C LEU A 456 -6.43 13.93 1.56
N PHE A 457 -7.54 13.32 1.21
CA PHE A 457 -7.70 12.42 0.08
C PHE A 457 -8.55 13.11 -0.99
N ILE A 458 -7.93 13.48 -2.09
CA ILE A 458 -8.61 14.18 -3.19
C ILE A 458 -9.34 13.18 -4.06
N THR A 459 -10.58 13.50 -4.47
CA THR A 459 -11.37 12.75 -5.44
C THR A 459 -11.91 13.67 -6.52
N SER A 460 -12.24 13.11 -7.68
CA SER A 460 -12.70 13.85 -8.85
C SER A 460 -14.12 13.49 -9.27
N ALA A 461 -14.51 12.26 -9.05
CA ALA A 461 -15.81 11.73 -9.44
C ALA A 461 -16.73 11.49 -8.24
N LYS A 462 -18.03 11.71 -8.44
CA LYS A 462 -19.04 11.51 -7.38
C LYS A 462 -19.13 10.05 -6.93
N PRO A 463 -19.15 9.04 -7.84
CA PRO A 463 -19.14 7.64 -7.42
C PRO A 463 -17.83 7.22 -6.72
N GLU A 464 -16.69 7.75 -7.17
CA GLU A 464 -15.40 7.52 -6.51
C GLU A 464 -15.41 8.02 -5.06
N TYR A 465 -15.87 9.25 -4.85
CA TYR A 465 -16.00 9.83 -3.51
C TYR A 465 -16.87 8.96 -2.61
N GLN A 466 -18.02 8.50 -3.13
CA GLN A 466 -18.93 7.66 -2.37
C GLN A 466 -18.32 6.28 -2.09
N SER A 467 -17.65 5.67 -3.06
CA SER A 467 -17.00 4.35 -2.87
C SER A 467 -15.93 4.36 -1.79
N ILE A 468 -15.12 5.44 -1.70
CA ILE A 468 -14.10 5.55 -0.66
C ILE A 468 -14.74 5.70 0.74
N LEU A 469 -15.95 6.27 0.82
CA LEU A 469 -16.70 6.33 2.09
C LEU A 469 -17.36 5.00 2.46
N ASP A 470 -17.80 4.24 1.47
CA ASP A 470 -18.54 2.98 1.67
C ASP A 470 -17.63 1.78 1.90
N TYR A 471 -16.47 1.75 1.25
CA TYR A 471 -15.48 0.69 1.41
C TYR A 471 -14.59 0.92 2.64
N PRO A 472 -13.91 -0.09 3.17
CA PRO A 472 -13.18 -0.01 4.43
C PRO A 472 -11.84 0.74 4.33
N TYR A 473 -11.85 1.93 3.72
CA TYR A 473 -10.70 2.84 3.74
C TYR A 473 -10.50 3.50 5.11
N MET A 474 -11.53 3.54 5.94
CA MET A 474 -11.52 4.11 7.29
C MET A 474 -11.21 5.61 7.35
N TYR A 475 -11.59 6.36 6.30
CA TYR A 475 -11.54 7.83 6.28
C TYR A 475 -12.97 8.40 6.33
N GLY A 476 -13.13 9.52 7.03
CA GLY A 476 -14.38 10.26 7.07
C GLY A 476 -14.46 11.36 6.00
N LYS A 477 -15.63 12.02 5.92
CA LYS A 477 -15.88 13.17 5.04
C LYS A 477 -14.98 14.38 5.31
N ASP A 478 -14.38 14.43 6.50
CA ASP A 478 -13.38 15.44 6.86
C ASP A 478 -12.07 15.25 6.08
N VAL A 479 -11.69 14.01 5.78
CA VAL A 479 -10.47 13.65 5.05
C VAL A 479 -10.70 13.56 3.54
N ILE A 480 -11.81 12.98 3.09
CA ILE A 480 -12.10 12.80 1.67
C ILE A 480 -12.76 14.06 1.11
N LYS A 481 -12.18 14.63 0.05
CA LYS A 481 -12.69 15.86 -0.58
C LYS A 481 -12.88 15.71 -2.07
N LEU A 482 -14.06 16.07 -2.52
CA LEU A 482 -14.45 16.08 -3.94
C LEU A 482 -14.06 17.44 -4.56
N THR A 483 -12.88 17.51 -5.17
CA THR A 483 -12.27 18.76 -5.68
C THR A 483 -12.00 18.74 -7.18
N GLY A 484 -11.88 17.55 -7.76
CA GLY A 484 -11.25 17.33 -9.06
C GLY A 484 -9.73 17.16 -8.96
N LEU A 485 -9.12 16.66 -10.03
CA LEU A 485 -7.67 16.41 -10.08
C LEU A 485 -6.92 17.64 -10.62
N PRO A 486 -5.82 18.09 -9.98
CA PRO A 486 -5.05 19.26 -10.39
C PRO A 486 -4.65 19.29 -11.87
N ARG A 487 -4.27 18.13 -12.44
CA ARG A 487 -3.83 18.04 -13.84
C ARG A 487 -4.94 18.35 -14.85
N TYR A 488 -6.20 18.28 -14.46
CA TYR A 488 -7.31 18.60 -15.34
C TYR A 488 -7.36 20.10 -15.71
N ASP A 489 -6.82 21.00 -14.86
CA ASP A 489 -6.70 22.42 -15.20
C ASP A 489 -5.74 22.67 -16.37
N THR A 490 -4.75 21.77 -16.56
CA THR A 490 -3.81 21.85 -17.68
C THR A 490 -4.24 20.97 -18.85
N LEU A 491 -5.11 20.01 -18.62
CA LEU A 491 -5.64 19.14 -19.66
C LEU A 491 -6.62 19.87 -20.56
N VAL A 492 -7.50 20.66 -19.98
CA VAL A 492 -8.48 21.48 -20.71
C VAL A 492 -7.82 22.76 -21.22
N GLN A 493 -7.24 22.71 -22.40
CA GLN A 493 -6.67 23.87 -23.10
C GLN A 493 -7.27 23.93 -24.51
N ASP A 494 -7.44 25.14 -25.05
CA ASP A 494 -7.88 25.39 -26.44
C ASP A 494 -6.81 24.98 -27.45
N ILE A 495 -6.55 23.70 -27.55
CA ILE A 495 -5.69 23.12 -28.58
C ILE A 495 -6.61 22.43 -29.58
N PRO A 496 -6.50 22.72 -30.89
CA PRO A 496 -7.32 22.07 -31.89
C PRO A 496 -7.13 20.56 -31.84
N CYS A 497 -8.26 19.84 -31.78
CA CYS A 497 -8.26 18.40 -31.92
C CYS A 497 -7.89 18.04 -33.37
N GLU A 498 -6.91 17.17 -33.53
CA GLU A 498 -6.50 16.70 -34.84
C GLU A 498 -7.35 15.49 -35.27
N LYS A 499 -7.41 15.23 -36.57
CA LYS A 499 -8.02 14.00 -37.10
C LYS A 499 -7.11 12.79 -36.80
N LYS A 500 -7.00 12.46 -35.51
CA LYS A 500 -6.21 11.34 -35.01
C LYS A 500 -7.04 10.48 -34.07
N ILE A 501 -6.77 9.17 -34.08
CA ILE A 501 -7.30 8.23 -33.09
C ILE A 501 -6.14 7.56 -32.35
N VAL A 502 -6.33 7.24 -31.07
CA VAL A 502 -5.28 6.62 -30.27
C VAL A 502 -5.76 5.32 -29.63
N PHE A 503 -4.91 4.30 -29.71
CA PHE A 503 -5.10 3.02 -29.04
C PHE A 503 -4.19 2.99 -27.82
N MET A 504 -4.78 2.80 -26.61
CA MET A 504 -4.05 2.74 -25.33
C MET A 504 -4.57 1.59 -24.46
N PRO A 505 -4.28 0.33 -24.83
CA PRO A 505 -4.71 -0.80 -24.04
C PRO A 505 -3.88 -0.97 -22.75
N THR A 506 -4.51 -1.54 -21.71
CA THR A 506 -3.85 -1.92 -20.45
C THR A 506 -2.97 -3.15 -20.67
N TRP A 507 -1.88 -3.25 -19.94
CA TRP A 507 -1.04 -4.45 -19.88
C TRP A 507 -1.77 -5.61 -19.16
N ARG A 508 -1.32 -6.84 -19.40
CA ARG A 508 -1.83 -8.05 -18.72
C ARG A 508 -0.81 -8.55 -17.71
N ALA A 509 -1.27 -8.80 -16.48
CA ALA A 509 -0.40 -9.22 -15.38
C ALA A 509 0.28 -10.57 -15.69
N GLY A 510 -0.45 -11.54 -16.23
CA GLY A 510 0.04 -12.86 -16.61
C GLY A 510 1.10 -12.85 -17.75
N LEU A 511 1.16 -11.77 -18.53
CA LEU A 511 2.16 -11.62 -19.61
C LEU A 511 3.41 -10.85 -19.18
N ALA A 512 3.44 -10.31 -17.97
CA ALA A 512 4.52 -9.44 -17.52
C ALA A 512 5.60 -10.22 -16.76
N ILE A 513 6.83 -10.22 -17.26
CA ILE A 513 8.00 -10.73 -16.52
C ILE A 513 8.31 -9.79 -15.34
N GLN A 514 8.88 -10.35 -14.28
CA GLN A 514 9.23 -9.57 -13.09
C GLN A 514 10.15 -8.39 -13.44
N MET A 515 9.83 -7.23 -12.88
CA MET A 515 10.62 -6.01 -13.07
C MET A 515 12.05 -6.19 -12.53
N ASP A 516 13.03 -5.78 -13.29
CA ASP A 516 14.42 -5.72 -12.86
C ASP A 516 14.56 -4.64 -11.75
N PRO A 517 14.97 -5.00 -10.54
CA PRO A 517 15.05 -4.05 -9.43
C PRO A 517 16.14 -2.98 -9.61
N VAL A 518 17.10 -3.18 -10.53
CA VAL A 518 18.19 -2.25 -10.78
C VAL A 518 17.79 -1.21 -11.82
N THR A 519 17.19 -1.65 -12.93
CA THR A 519 16.79 -0.77 -14.04
C THR A 519 15.39 -0.21 -13.87
N GLY A 520 14.54 -0.87 -13.07
CA GLY A 520 13.11 -0.55 -12.92
C GLY A 520 12.30 -0.86 -14.19
N MET A 521 12.87 -1.62 -15.12
CA MET A 521 12.23 -2.01 -16.38
C MET A 521 11.89 -3.51 -16.37
N ARG A 522 10.87 -3.88 -17.14
CA ARG A 522 10.56 -5.30 -17.38
C ARG A 522 11.35 -5.79 -18.60
N PRO A 523 11.94 -6.99 -18.53
CA PRO A 523 12.64 -7.56 -19.69
C PRO A 523 11.66 -8.02 -20.77
N TYR A 524 12.17 -8.27 -21.96
CA TYR A 524 11.42 -8.84 -23.08
C TYR A 524 10.86 -10.22 -22.73
N ASN A 525 9.58 -10.45 -23.01
CA ASN A 525 8.93 -11.75 -22.87
C ASN A 525 8.76 -12.42 -24.24
N PRO A 526 9.47 -13.52 -24.55
CA PRO A 526 9.32 -14.21 -25.83
C PRO A 526 7.94 -14.82 -26.08
N ALA A 527 7.18 -15.12 -25.03
CA ALA A 527 5.83 -15.65 -25.16
C ALA A 527 4.78 -14.59 -25.52
N PHE A 528 5.11 -13.30 -25.34
CA PHE A 528 4.18 -12.19 -25.53
C PHE A 528 3.60 -12.12 -26.94
N GLN A 529 4.42 -12.29 -27.99
CA GLN A 529 3.99 -12.24 -29.38
C GLN A 529 2.92 -13.29 -29.72
N ASN A 530 2.90 -14.42 -29.02
CA ASN A 530 1.94 -15.50 -29.22
C ASN A 530 0.68 -15.38 -28.36
N SER A 531 0.62 -14.40 -27.48
CA SER A 531 -0.56 -14.17 -26.62
C SER A 531 -1.76 -13.70 -27.44
N GLU A 532 -2.96 -14.03 -26.98
CA GLU A 532 -4.21 -13.54 -27.60
C GLU A 532 -4.29 -12.02 -27.54
N TYR A 533 -3.77 -11.38 -26.49
CA TYR A 533 -3.64 -9.92 -26.38
C TYR A 533 -2.83 -9.32 -27.53
N CYS A 534 -1.63 -9.83 -27.78
CA CYS A 534 -0.76 -9.30 -28.85
C CYS A 534 -1.37 -9.54 -30.22
N LYS A 535 -1.91 -10.73 -30.48
CA LYS A 535 -2.59 -11.09 -31.72
C LYS A 535 -3.81 -10.22 -31.99
N PHE A 536 -4.64 -10.00 -30.97
CA PHE A 536 -5.85 -9.18 -31.08
C PHE A 536 -5.50 -7.76 -31.54
N TYR A 537 -4.59 -7.08 -30.84
CA TYR A 537 -4.25 -5.70 -31.16
C TYR A 537 -3.45 -5.58 -32.46
N ASN A 538 -2.54 -6.51 -32.79
CA ASN A 538 -1.90 -6.54 -34.10
C ASN A 538 -2.90 -6.70 -35.25
N ARG A 539 -3.87 -7.61 -35.09
CA ARG A 539 -4.93 -7.80 -36.08
C ARG A 539 -5.80 -6.53 -36.18
N LEU A 540 -6.14 -5.89 -35.05
CA LEU A 540 -7.01 -4.72 -35.01
C LEU A 540 -6.38 -3.51 -35.71
N ILE A 541 -5.12 -3.16 -35.42
CA ILE A 541 -4.46 -2.02 -36.01
C ILE A 541 -4.09 -2.24 -37.48
N ASN A 542 -4.06 -3.50 -37.98
CA ASN A 542 -3.81 -3.87 -39.36
C ASN A 542 -5.08 -4.28 -40.12
N ASP A 543 -6.27 -4.14 -39.57
CA ASP A 543 -7.54 -4.43 -40.27
C ASP A 543 -7.75 -3.48 -41.44
N GLU A 544 -7.90 -4.06 -42.65
CA GLU A 544 -8.04 -3.30 -43.88
C GLU A 544 -9.27 -2.38 -43.89
N ARG A 545 -10.33 -2.77 -43.23
CA ARG A 545 -11.56 -1.98 -43.12
C ARG A 545 -11.33 -0.72 -42.28
N ILE A 546 -10.60 -0.85 -41.15
CA ILE A 546 -10.20 0.30 -40.31
C ILE A 546 -9.28 1.22 -41.06
N LYS A 547 -8.21 0.67 -41.70
CA LYS A 547 -7.27 1.47 -42.49
C LYS A 547 -7.97 2.23 -43.63
N LYS A 548 -8.89 1.58 -44.32
CA LYS A 548 -9.71 2.21 -45.37
C LYS A 548 -10.56 3.33 -44.80
N ALA A 549 -11.28 3.10 -43.69
CA ALA A 549 -12.12 4.11 -43.06
C ALA A 549 -11.31 5.33 -42.62
N LEU A 550 -10.12 5.12 -42.01
CA LEU A 550 -9.22 6.20 -41.61
C LEU A 550 -8.76 7.02 -42.81
N LYS A 551 -8.29 6.37 -43.89
CA LYS A 551 -7.85 7.05 -45.12
C LYS A 551 -8.97 7.87 -45.77
N GLU A 552 -10.16 7.28 -45.92
CA GLU A 552 -11.29 7.93 -46.57
C GLU A 552 -11.79 9.17 -45.81
N ASN A 553 -11.65 9.19 -44.47
CA ASN A 553 -12.09 10.31 -43.63
C ASN A 553 -10.92 11.23 -43.18
N GLY A 554 -9.70 10.97 -43.67
CA GLY A 554 -8.52 11.79 -43.40
C GLY A 554 -7.98 11.68 -41.97
N TYR A 555 -8.23 10.54 -41.28
CA TYR A 555 -7.70 10.25 -39.95
C TYR A 555 -6.38 9.47 -40.02
N LYS A 556 -5.56 9.65 -38.98
CA LYS A 556 -4.39 8.80 -38.66
C LYS A 556 -4.58 8.12 -37.34
N GLY A 557 -3.94 6.97 -37.15
CA GLY A 557 -3.96 6.23 -35.88
C GLY A 557 -2.59 6.21 -35.22
N LYS A 558 -2.61 6.07 -33.89
CA LYS A 558 -1.41 5.80 -33.08
C LYS A 558 -1.70 4.72 -32.07
N PHE A 559 -0.86 3.69 -32.02
CA PHE A 559 -0.89 2.65 -30.99
C PHE A 559 0.20 2.94 -29.98
N CYS A 560 -0.17 3.31 -28.75
CA CYS A 560 0.74 3.57 -27.67
C CYS A 560 0.94 2.30 -26.82
N VAL A 561 2.13 1.72 -26.90
CA VAL A 561 2.46 0.54 -26.11
C VAL A 561 2.54 0.92 -24.62
N HIS A 562 1.83 0.17 -23.77
CA HIS A 562 1.84 0.40 -22.33
C HIS A 562 3.26 0.30 -21.76
N THR A 563 3.62 1.16 -20.80
CA THR A 563 4.97 1.24 -20.21
C THR A 563 5.51 -0.09 -19.69
N ASN A 564 4.64 -0.96 -19.16
CA ASN A 564 5.01 -2.30 -18.70
C ASN A 564 5.33 -3.29 -19.85
N ASN A 565 4.97 -2.96 -21.08
CA ASN A 565 5.17 -3.78 -22.27
C ASN A 565 6.16 -3.15 -23.27
N ILE A 566 6.85 -2.06 -22.92
CA ILE A 566 7.78 -1.36 -23.83
C ILE A 566 8.86 -2.30 -24.38
N ALA A 567 9.37 -3.23 -23.60
CA ALA A 567 10.36 -4.20 -24.07
C ALA A 567 9.83 -5.10 -25.19
N ASN A 568 8.51 -5.28 -25.26
CA ASN A 568 7.83 -6.06 -26.30
C ASN A 568 7.20 -5.19 -27.41
N ALA A 569 7.57 -3.93 -27.52
CA ALA A 569 6.98 -3.03 -28.52
C ALA A 569 7.25 -3.48 -29.96
N SER A 570 8.36 -4.16 -30.21
CA SER A 570 8.72 -4.74 -31.52
C SER A 570 7.80 -5.88 -31.97
N ASP A 571 6.98 -6.44 -31.05
CA ASP A 571 6.00 -7.48 -31.39
C ASP A 571 4.72 -6.89 -32.02
N PHE A 572 4.57 -5.57 -31.99
CA PHE A 572 3.48 -4.87 -32.68
C PHE A 572 3.96 -4.28 -34.02
N CYS A 573 3.18 -4.51 -35.05
CA CYS A 573 3.50 -4.07 -36.42
C CYS A 573 2.61 -2.88 -36.81
N GLY A 574 3.19 -1.68 -36.88
CA GLY A 574 2.51 -0.51 -37.43
C GLY A 574 2.38 -0.58 -38.95
N ASN A 575 1.67 0.38 -39.53
CA ASN A 575 1.46 0.51 -40.97
C ASN A 575 1.43 2.00 -41.38
N GLU A 576 1.15 2.28 -42.65
CA GLU A 576 1.18 3.64 -43.21
C GLU A 576 0.08 4.57 -42.63
N VAL A 577 -0.94 4.03 -41.94
CA VAL A 577 -2.05 4.78 -41.35
C VAL A 577 -1.97 4.82 -39.84
N ILE A 578 -1.53 3.73 -39.22
CA ILE A 578 -1.45 3.57 -37.77
C ILE A 578 -0.01 3.31 -37.37
N GLU A 579 0.60 4.27 -36.68
CA GLU A 579 1.96 4.13 -36.15
C GLU A 579 1.94 3.39 -34.81
N VAL A 580 2.99 2.61 -34.49
CA VAL A 580 3.25 2.03 -33.19
C VAL A 580 4.30 2.86 -32.46
N SER A 581 3.99 3.34 -31.28
CA SER A 581 4.90 4.15 -30.45
C SER A 581 5.30 3.39 -29.19
N ALA A 582 6.60 3.23 -29.00
CA ALA A 582 7.23 2.71 -27.79
C ALA A 582 7.77 3.82 -26.87
N ASP A 583 7.54 5.07 -27.23
CA ASP A 583 8.00 6.21 -26.44
C ASP A 583 7.22 6.33 -25.12
N ILE A 584 7.85 7.00 -24.16
CA ILE A 584 7.13 7.40 -22.93
C ILE A 584 6.05 8.40 -23.34
N VAL A 585 4.80 8.01 -23.10
CA VAL A 585 3.62 8.77 -23.52
C VAL A 585 3.52 10.08 -22.73
N ASP A 586 3.44 11.20 -23.45
CA ASP A 586 2.89 12.45 -22.89
C ASP A 586 1.35 12.37 -22.97
N TYR A 587 0.75 11.81 -21.94
CA TYR A 587 -0.70 11.58 -21.89
C TYR A 587 -1.52 12.84 -22.12
N GLN A 588 -1.11 13.98 -21.57
CA GLN A 588 -1.87 15.23 -21.75
C GLN A 588 -1.86 15.69 -23.21
N LYS A 589 -0.73 15.55 -23.90
CA LYS A 589 -0.62 15.87 -25.32
C LYS A 589 -1.49 14.92 -26.15
N GLU A 590 -1.34 13.61 -25.95
CA GLU A 590 -2.14 12.62 -26.68
C GLU A 590 -3.65 12.80 -26.48
N PHE A 591 -4.07 13.08 -25.26
CA PHE A 591 -5.51 13.30 -25.01
C PHE A 591 -6.05 14.56 -25.70
N ARG A 592 -5.28 15.64 -25.77
CA ARG A 592 -5.69 16.86 -26.43
C ARG A 592 -5.74 16.72 -27.98
N GLU A 593 -4.71 16.11 -28.56
CA GLU A 593 -4.57 16.01 -30.01
C GLU A 593 -5.51 14.98 -30.65
N ASN A 594 -5.81 13.87 -29.96
CA ASN A 594 -6.61 12.79 -30.52
C ASN A 594 -8.12 13.04 -30.39
N ALA A 595 -8.90 12.65 -31.39
CA ALA A 595 -10.34 12.78 -31.46
C ALA A 595 -11.09 11.58 -30.84
N LEU A 596 -10.47 10.40 -30.81
CA LEU A 596 -11.05 9.16 -30.32
C LEU A 596 -10.01 8.36 -29.54
N LEU A 597 -10.41 7.79 -28.41
CA LEU A 597 -9.63 6.82 -27.65
C LEU A 597 -10.23 5.42 -27.80
N ILE A 598 -9.39 4.47 -28.21
CA ILE A 598 -9.67 3.04 -28.14
C ILE A 598 -8.84 2.47 -26.99
N THR A 599 -9.51 1.95 -25.97
CA THR A 599 -8.87 1.36 -24.79
C THR A 599 -9.60 0.11 -24.33
N ASP A 600 -9.24 -0.45 -23.18
CA ASP A 600 -9.89 -1.64 -22.62
C ASP A 600 -10.32 -1.38 -21.17
N TYR A 601 -9.42 -1.62 -20.19
CA TYR A 601 -9.67 -1.47 -18.76
C TYR A 601 -8.91 -0.27 -18.15
N SER A 602 -8.24 0.51 -18.98
CA SER A 602 -7.33 1.58 -18.54
C SER A 602 -8.06 2.78 -17.95
N SER A 603 -7.48 3.33 -16.89
CA SER A 603 -7.95 4.58 -16.26
C SER A 603 -7.73 5.82 -17.14
N VAL A 604 -6.98 5.72 -18.24
CA VAL A 604 -6.83 6.82 -19.23
C VAL A 604 -8.15 7.25 -19.83
N ALA A 605 -9.16 6.35 -19.84
CA ALA A 605 -10.52 6.66 -20.27
C ALA A 605 -11.15 7.83 -19.49
N TYR A 606 -10.84 7.96 -18.21
CA TYR A 606 -11.35 9.06 -17.38
C TYR A 606 -10.78 10.40 -17.81
N ASP A 607 -9.46 10.49 -18.01
CA ASP A 607 -8.85 11.74 -18.46
C ASP A 607 -9.34 12.16 -19.85
N PHE A 608 -9.54 11.20 -20.76
CA PHE A 608 -10.04 11.46 -22.09
C PHE A 608 -11.51 11.90 -22.08
N ALA A 609 -12.35 11.24 -21.28
CA ALA A 609 -13.75 11.60 -21.10
C ALA A 609 -13.93 12.97 -20.43
N TYR A 610 -12.99 13.41 -19.56
CA TYR A 610 -13.00 14.75 -18.99
C TYR A 610 -12.95 15.84 -20.06
N LEU A 611 -12.33 15.56 -21.22
CA LEU A 611 -12.32 16.43 -22.41
C LEU A 611 -13.61 16.34 -23.25
N LYS A 612 -14.62 15.58 -22.81
CA LYS A 612 -15.87 15.32 -23.53
C LYS A 612 -15.60 14.74 -24.93
N LYS A 613 -14.68 13.78 -25.01
CA LYS A 613 -14.31 13.08 -26.24
C LYS A 613 -14.75 11.61 -26.18
N PRO A 614 -15.06 10.99 -27.34
CA PRO A 614 -15.55 9.61 -27.38
C PRO A 614 -14.48 8.60 -27.02
N VAL A 615 -14.89 7.56 -26.29
CA VAL A 615 -14.09 6.41 -25.90
C VAL A 615 -14.72 5.14 -26.45
N ILE A 616 -13.91 4.16 -26.87
CA ILE A 616 -14.36 2.80 -27.21
C ILE A 616 -13.62 1.82 -26.30
N TYR A 617 -14.36 0.93 -25.63
CA TYR A 617 -13.78 -0.11 -24.78
C TYR A 617 -13.73 -1.44 -25.54
N ALA A 618 -12.52 -1.89 -25.93
CA ALA A 618 -12.26 -3.18 -26.55
C ALA A 618 -11.89 -4.21 -25.47
N GLN A 619 -12.82 -5.07 -25.08
CA GLN A 619 -12.69 -6.00 -23.95
C GLN A 619 -12.94 -7.47 -24.36
N PRO A 620 -12.15 -8.04 -25.29
CA PRO A 620 -12.36 -9.40 -25.77
C PRO A 620 -12.00 -10.49 -24.73
N ASP A 621 -11.25 -10.14 -23.70
CA ASP A 621 -10.73 -11.01 -22.64
C ASP A 621 -11.24 -10.60 -21.23
N LYS A 622 -12.51 -10.17 -21.15
CA LYS A 622 -13.09 -9.58 -19.93
C LYS A 622 -13.03 -10.52 -18.72
N GLU A 623 -13.36 -11.80 -18.92
CA GLU A 623 -13.37 -12.78 -17.82
C GLU A 623 -11.96 -13.09 -17.33
N GLU A 624 -11.04 -13.35 -18.26
CA GLU A 624 -9.64 -13.64 -17.96
C GLU A 624 -8.95 -12.45 -17.28
N PHE A 625 -9.18 -11.24 -17.80
CA PHE A 625 -8.61 -10.03 -17.22
C PHE A 625 -9.00 -9.85 -15.76
N PHE A 626 -10.28 -10.03 -15.43
CA PHE A 626 -10.75 -9.87 -14.05
C PHE A 626 -10.36 -11.04 -13.14
N ALA A 627 -10.14 -12.24 -13.67
CA ALA A 627 -9.62 -13.37 -12.90
C ALA A 627 -8.14 -13.20 -12.50
N GLU A 628 -7.34 -12.50 -13.33
CA GLU A 628 -5.92 -12.25 -13.09
C GLU A 628 -5.63 -10.95 -12.33
N GLN A 629 -6.64 -10.14 -12.03
CA GLN A 629 -6.45 -8.84 -11.37
C GLN A 629 -5.97 -8.98 -9.93
N ILE A 630 -5.06 -8.07 -9.55
CA ILE A 630 -4.47 -7.97 -8.20
C ILE A 630 -5.43 -7.28 -7.21
N TYR A 631 -6.36 -6.49 -7.72
CA TYR A 631 -7.29 -5.67 -6.91
C TYR A 631 -8.71 -6.20 -6.99
N ASP A 632 -9.45 -6.08 -5.90
CA ASP A 632 -10.87 -6.42 -5.87
C ASP A 632 -11.69 -5.44 -6.75
N ARG A 633 -12.80 -5.94 -7.31
CA ARG A 633 -13.72 -5.12 -8.09
C ARG A 633 -14.29 -4.02 -7.21
N GLY A 634 -14.24 -2.79 -7.71
CA GLY A 634 -14.85 -1.66 -7.07
C GLY A 634 -16.23 -1.34 -7.64
N TYR A 635 -16.61 -0.06 -7.63
CA TYR A 635 -17.93 0.43 -8.02
C TYR A 635 -18.17 0.53 -9.54
N TRP A 636 -17.10 0.45 -10.35
CA TRP A 636 -17.17 0.77 -11.77
C TRP A 636 -17.79 -0.35 -12.61
N ASP A 637 -18.81 0.00 -13.37
CA ASP A 637 -19.43 -0.84 -14.38
C ASP A 637 -19.28 -0.20 -15.78
N TYR A 638 -18.59 -0.91 -16.69
CA TYR A 638 -18.29 -0.37 -18.02
C TYR A 638 -19.53 -0.17 -18.89
N GLU A 639 -20.55 -1.03 -18.75
CA GLU A 639 -21.75 -0.97 -19.57
C GLU A 639 -22.72 0.12 -19.09
N GLN A 640 -22.85 0.27 -17.77
CA GLN A 640 -23.76 1.24 -17.16
C GLN A 640 -23.13 2.62 -16.99
N MET A 641 -21.84 2.68 -16.66
CA MET A 641 -21.13 3.92 -16.31
C MET A 641 -20.10 4.34 -17.36
N GLY A 642 -19.71 3.45 -18.28
CA GLY A 642 -18.70 3.70 -19.31
C GLY A 642 -19.05 4.91 -20.21
N PHE A 643 -18.02 5.58 -20.69
CA PHE A 643 -18.12 6.79 -21.52
C PHE A 643 -18.16 6.53 -23.02
N GLY A 644 -18.48 5.31 -23.40
CA GLY A 644 -18.57 4.84 -24.77
C GLY A 644 -18.96 3.37 -24.84
N PRO A 645 -19.12 2.82 -26.05
CA PRO A 645 -19.54 1.43 -26.25
C PRO A 645 -18.48 0.44 -25.77
N VAL A 646 -18.95 -0.69 -25.22
CA VAL A 646 -18.14 -1.84 -24.81
C VAL A 646 -18.23 -2.93 -25.87
N CYS A 647 -17.11 -3.32 -26.44
CA CYS A 647 -17.00 -4.34 -27.48
C CYS A 647 -16.30 -5.58 -26.90
N CYS A 648 -17.02 -6.72 -26.85
CA CYS A 648 -16.50 -7.96 -26.26
C CYS A 648 -15.92 -8.92 -27.30
N ASP A 649 -15.91 -8.56 -28.58
CA ASP A 649 -15.34 -9.37 -29.66
C ASP A 649 -14.67 -8.52 -30.74
N TYR A 650 -13.95 -9.17 -31.63
CA TYR A 650 -13.19 -8.51 -32.68
C TYR A 650 -14.08 -7.75 -33.68
N GLU A 651 -15.14 -8.37 -34.18
CA GLU A 651 -15.98 -7.79 -35.24
C GLU A 651 -16.77 -6.59 -34.72
N SER A 652 -17.32 -6.68 -33.51
CA SER A 652 -17.97 -5.54 -32.87
C SER A 652 -17.01 -4.36 -32.67
N THR A 653 -15.77 -4.63 -32.24
CA THR A 653 -14.73 -3.61 -32.08
C THR A 653 -14.43 -2.91 -33.38
N VAL A 654 -14.20 -3.66 -34.46
CA VAL A 654 -13.91 -3.10 -35.81
C VAL A 654 -15.05 -2.25 -36.30
N ASN A 655 -16.30 -2.74 -36.21
CA ASN A 655 -17.47 -2.03 -36.72
C ASN A 655 -17.69 -0.71 -35.98
N VAL A 656 -17.59 -0.71 -34.65
CA VAL A 656 -17.75 0.50 -33.83
C VAL A 656 -16.66 1.54 -34.11
N ILE A 657 -15.39 1.13 -34.31
CA ILE A 657 -14.32 2.05 -34.71
C ILE A 657 -14.61 2.70 -36.06
N ILE A 658 -15.06 1.90 -37.06
CA ILE A 658 -15.38 2.40 -38.39
C ILE A 658 -16.54 3.40 -38.33
N GLU A 659 -17.59 3.11 -37.59
CA GLU A 659 -18.73 3.97 -37.41
C GLU A 659 -18.35 5.29 -36.73
N ALA A 660 -17.55 5.23 -35.65
CA ALA A 660 -17.03 6.42 -34.97
C ALA A 660 -16.21 7.30 -35.91
N VAL A 661 -15.32 6.72 -36.72
CA VAL A 661 -14.53 7.48 -37.69
C VAL A 661 -15.40 8.12 -38.78
N ARG A 662 -16.38 7.39 -39.31
CA ARG A 662 -17.32 7.89 -40.33
C ARG A 662 -18.23 9.01 -39.83
N SER A 663 -18.65 8.95 -38.56
CA SER A 663 -19.44 10.00 -37.92
C SER A 663 -18.57 11.21 -37.46
N GLY A 664 -17.24 11.21 -37.73
CA GLY A 664 -16.36 12.30 -37.36
C GLY A 664 -15.94 12.27 -35.89
N CYS A 665 -15.97 11.12 -35.24
CA CYS A 665 -15.63 10.91 -33.83
C CYS A 665 -16.47 11.79 -32.89
N MET A 666 -17.78 11.88 -33.17
CA MET A 666 -18.71 12.66 -32.34
C MET A 666 -19.08 11.90 -31.07
N LEU A 667 -19.09 12.60 -29.93
CA LEU A 667 -19.55 12.06 -28.68
C LEU A 667 -21.09 12.00 -28.66
N GLU A 668 -21.65 10.82 -28.49
CA GLU A 668 -23.07 10.61 -28.38
C GLU A 668 -23.66 11.24 -27.10
N LYS A 669 -24.92 11.69 -27.18
CA LYS A 669 -25.59 12.39 -26.09
C LYS A 669 -25.68 11.54 -24.81
N GLU A 670 -25.85 10.23 -24.94
CA GLU A 670 -25.92 9.32 -23.81
C GLU A 670 -24.61 9.37 -23.01
N TYR A 671 -23.47 9.23 -23.67
CA TYR A 671 -22.16 9.25 -23.03
C TYR A 671 -21.79 10.64 -22.51
N LEU A 672 -22.19 11.69 -23.19
CA LEU A 672 -22.05 13.05 -22.67
C LEU A 672 -22.81 13.21 -21.32
N ASN A 673 -24.05 12.72 -21.23
CA ASN A 673 -24.81 12.76 -20.00
C ASN A 673 -24.15 11.95 -18.88
N ARG A 674 -23.59 10.78 -19.19
CA ARG A 674 -22.81 9.95 -18.23
C ARG A 674 -21.59 10.72 -17.72
N ILE A 675 -20.82 11.36 -18.60
CA ILE A 675 -19.65 12.19 -18.25
C ILE A 675 -20.07 13.33 -17.30
N GLU A 676 -21.13 14.09 -17.63
CA GLU A 676 -21.58 15.23 -16.83
C GLU A 676 -22.14 14.82 -15.46
N SER A 677 -22.74 13.64 -15.36
CA SER A 677 -23.20 13.09 -14.08
C SER A 677 -22.06 12.53 -13.21
N PHE A 678 -21.03 11.99 -13.83
CA PHE A 678 -19.92 11.32 -13.16
C PHE A 678 -18.97 12.29 -12.46
N TYR A 679 -18.49 13.30 -13.17
CA TYR A 679 -17.55 14.26 -12.61
C TYR A 679 -18.23 15.24 -11.65
N PHE A 680 -17.48 15.67 -10.63
CA PHE A 680 -17.95 16.75 -9.75
C PHE A 680 -18.03 18.08 -10.47
N ALA A 681 -17.00 18.41 -11.23
CA ALA A 681 -16.90 19.62 -12.04
C ALA A 681 -16.08 19.34 -13.30
N LEU A 682 -16.44 19.98 -14.39
CA LEU A 682 -15.76 19.91 -15.69
C LEU A 682 -15.25 21.31 -16.05
N ASP A 683 -14.38 21.86 -15.17
CA ASP A 683 -13.83 23.21 -15.28
C ASP A 683 -12.32 23.23 -15.07
N GLN A 684 -11.70 24.40 -15.00
CA GLN A 684 -10.26 24.62 -14.80
C GLN A 684 -9.93 25.18 -13.40
N ASN A 685 -10.75 24.88 -12.38
CA ASN A 685 -10.57 25.39 -11.02
C ASN A 685 -10.18 24.30 -10.02
N ASN A 686 -9.69 23.16 -10.49
CA ASN A 686 -9.35 22.01 -9.64
C ASN A 686 -8.19 22.34 -8.69
N CYS A 687 -7.12 22.96 -9.18
CA CYS A 687 -6.00 23.39 -8.35
C CYS A 687 -6.41 24.38 -7.26
N GLU A 688 -7.33 25.31 -7.55
CA GLU A 688 -7.82 26.26 -6.54
C GLU A 688 -8.61 25.53 -5.45
N ARG A 689 -9.51 24.63 -5.81
CA ARG A 689 -10.28 23.81 -4.84
C ARG A 689 -9.35 22.95 -3.96
N VAL A 690 -8.35 22.30 -4.57
CA VAL A 690 -7.32 21.53 -3.83
C VAL A 690 -6.54 22.45 -2.89
N TYR A 691 -6.13 23.64 -3.35
CA TYR A 691 -5.43 24.61 -2.50
C TYR A 691 -6.28 25.00 -1.28
N GLN A 692 -7.56 25.31 -1.46
CA GLN A 692 -8.45 25.65 -0.36
C GLN A 692 -8.63 24.47 0.61
N ALA A 693 -8.86 23.26 0.09
CA ALA A 693 -8.95 22.07 0.92
C ALA A 693 -7.68 21.82 1.76
N ILE A 694 -6.49 22.04 1.19
CA ILE A 694 -5.22 21.95 1.94
C ILE A 694 -5.12 23.02 3.04
N ARG A 695 -5.64 24.23 2.77
CA ARG A 695 -5.63 25.35 3.74
C ARG A 695 -6.58 25.12 4.92
N GLU A 696 -7.57 24.24 4.76
CA GLU A 696 -8.55 23.89 5.80
C GLU A 696 -8.05 22.80 6.76
N ILE A 697 -7.06 22.00 6.37
CA ILE A 697 -6.51 20.96 7.25
C ILE A 697 -5.83 21.61 8.47
N GLY A 698 -6.31 21.27 9.67
CA GLY A 698 -5.73 21.73 10.94
C GLY A 698 -6.11 23.14 11.34
N LYS A 699 -7.24 23.66 10.78
CA LYS A 699 -7.91 24.85 11.32
C LYS A 699 -8.83 24.49 12.47
#